data_53e70d4639c73bac148f33b2ebf9bdc7
#
_entry.id   53e70d4639c73bac148f33b2ebf9bdc7
#
_cell.length_a   1.000
_cell.length_b   1.000
_cell.length_c   1.000
_cell.angle_alpha   90.00
_cell.angle_beta   90.00
_cell.angle_gamma   90.00
#
_symmetry.space_group_name_H-M   'P 1'
#
loop_
_entity.id
_entity.type
_entity.pdbx_description
1 polymer ?
#
loop_
_entity_poly.entity_id
_entity_poly.type
_entity_poly.pdbx_seq_one_letter_code
_entity_poly.pdbx_strand_id
1 'polypeptide(L)'
;MLKNYLNKDGVDLFASFKSDADREWTWRVIECIRERYPDADQWTTGGPNYQYTDLRFGRRKFGHSAWRVSFRIRLRAGRPACELAKWLCKGLANRPAMSPMTHPDSTAMNRWLDEWAPRIAPYANDLIGEGYRPSDYGTSASPDIDPDESDPIERTPRGMHPDARLMNTILYGPPGTGKTYATIDETLRVLDPELLAQYPEPVSNAAADNLNRRSALKTRFDELAQAGRVRFVTFHQSFSYEDFVEGIRAVSHSNGQISYQVVDGVFKALCDRARGAAATNTSVETEPPIKLSGRRIWKMSLGAAEGDDAYVYDDCIKQGMALLGYGYALDYTGCVSRADVSARMREHGHQPDVNDYAATAVNIFINVMKMGDLLVVTDGNLKFRALGEITGPYRHIEREEGDDYRQSRAVRWLRSYEPSLAFGELMNNRFSQMTLYELRDGSIDMTKLDALLAPAPPPTGVDATPYVLIIDEINRGNVSRIFGELITLIEPSKRAGNPEALTVTLPYSQTPFTVPDNVYLLGTMNTADRSLTGLDIALRRRFTFREMAPRPDFLDDVDVAGVNIGRMLAVMNERIELLLDRDHMLGHAYFMPLAAEGGNTLETLARIFRHQVFPLLQEYFFEDWERIIWVLNDHRKADELRFIRQRGAPLAQLFGAELVGMLREKRWEVNTKAFDNVESYAGILSTEA
;
A
#
# COMPACT_ATOMS: atom_id res chain seq x y z
N MET A 1 19.71 1.39 -36.28
CA MET A 1 18.91 2.59 -36.52
C MET A 1 17.40 2.34 -36.68
N LEU A 2 16.94 1.19 -37.13
CA LEU A 2 15.49 0.91 -37.36
C LEU A 2 14.64 0.61 -36.12
N LYS A 3 15.22 0.18 -35.00
CA LYS A 3 14.47 -0.23 -33.80
C LYS A 3 13.67 0.87 -33.11
N ASN A 4 13.97 2.15 -33.35
CA ASN A 4 13.30 3.27 -32.65
C ASN A 4 11.98 3.72 -33.30
N TYR A 5 11.58 3.11 -34.39
CA TYR A 5 10.36 3.44 -35.16
C TYR A 5 9.31 2.35 -35.11
N LEU A 6 9.60 1.25 -34.41
CA LEU A 6 8.65 0.17 -34.15
C LEU A 6 7.77 0.51 -32.95
N ASN A 7 6.50 0.24 -33.05
CA ASN A 7 5.59 0.30 -31.90
C ASN A 7 5.76 -0.95 -30.99
N LYS A 8 4.97 -1.05 -29.93
CA LYS A 8 5.00 -2.19 -29.01
C LYS A 8 4.74 -3.55 -29.67
N ASP A 9 4.03 -3.55 -30.79
CA ASP A 9 3.65 -4.74 -31.55
C ASP A 9 4.58 -4.99 -32.74
N GLY A 10 5.71 -4.27 -32.82
CA GLY A 10 6.68 -4.41 -33.90
C GLY A 10 6.26 -3.78 -35.24
N VAL A 11 5.22 -2.96 -35.25
CA VAL A 11 4.76 -2.27 -36.47
C VAL A 11 5.61 -1.04 -36.71
N ASP A 12 6.22 -0.98 -37.87
CA ASP A 12 7.07 0.13 -38.31
C ASP A 12 6.21 1.30 -38.81
N LEU A 13 6.49 2.51 -38.32
CA LEU A 13 5.86 3.74 -38.81
C LEU A 13 6.06 3.91 -40.34
N PHE A 14 7.26 3.67 -40.81
CA PHE A 14 7.60 3.87 -42.23
C PHE A 14 6.92 2.85 -43.13
N ALA A 15 6.63 1.66 -42.66
CA ALA A 15 5.84 0.66 -43.38
C ALA A 15 4.39 1.08 -43.61
N SER A 16 3.91 2.02 -42.79
CA SER A 16 2.55 2.56 -42.90
C SER A 16 2.37 3.59 -44.02
N PHE A 17 3.44 4.12 -44.61
CA PHE A 17 3.40 5.11 -45.70
C PHE A 17 3.35 4.44 -47.07
N LYS A 18 2.43 4.92 -47.91
CA LYS A 18 2.18 4.34 -49.25
C LYS A 18 3.20 4.72 -50.32
N SER A 19 3.95 5.82 -50.12
CA SER A 19 4.92 6.31 -51.10
C SER A 19 6.29 6.56 -50.49
N ASP A 20 7.35 6.41 -51.33
CA ASP A 20 8.71 6.71 -50.89
C ASP A 20 8.90 8.22 -50.65
N ALA A 21 8.18 9.09 -51.33
CA ALA A 21 8.19 10.52 -51.10
C ALA A 21 7.65 10.88 -49.70
N ASP A 22 6.61 10.17 -49.22
CA ASP A 22 6.07 10.37 -47.84
C ASP A 22 7.05 9.88 -46.77
N ARG A 23 7.79 8.80 -47.06
CA ARG A 23 8.87 8.28 -46.19
C ARG A 23 10.03 9.25 -46.10
N GLU A 24 10.48 9.77 -47.24
CA GLU A 24 11.57 10.76 -47.33
C GLU A 24 11.17 12.07 -46.64
N TRP A 25 9.97 12.58 -46.86
CA TRP A 25 9.46 13.75 -46.16
C TRP A 25 9.41 13.55 -44.64
N THR A 26 8.89 12.42 -44.18
CA THR A 26 8.85 12.10 -42.77
C THR A 26 10.25 12.05 -42.14
N TRP A 27 11.20 11.50 -42.85
CA TRP A 27 12.61 11.46 -42.42
C TRP A 27 13.19 12.87 -42.26
N ARG A 28 12.97 13.75 -43.21
CA ARG A 28 13.43 15.15 -43.13
C ARG A 28 12.78 15.91 -41.94
N VAL A 29 11.54 15.69 -41.68
CA VAL A 29 10.88 16.26 -40.47
C VAL A 29 11.56 15.78 -39.20
N ILE A 30 11.89 14.50 -39.11
CA ILE A 30 12.61 13.92 -37.99
C ILE A 30 13.99 14.58 -37.82
N GLU A 31 14.70 14.76 -38.91
CA GLU A 31 16.01 15.42 -38.91
C GLU A 31 15.91 16.87 -38.44
N CYS A 32 15.01 17.67 -38.98
CA CYS A 32 14.78 19.06 -38.57
C CYS A 32 14.45 19.18 -37.10
N ILE A 33 13.62 18.27 -36.56
CA ILE A 33 13.27 18.27 -35.13
C ILE A 33 14.49 17.90 -34.28
N ARG A 34 15.30 16.91 -34.70
CA ARG A 34 16.50 16.46 -33.99
C ARG A 34 17.61 17.50 -33.98
N GLU A 35 17.83 18.17 -35.11
CA GLU A 35 18.80 19.24 -35.20
C GLU A 35 18.48 20.39 -34.25
N ARG A 36 17.21 20.72 -34.14
CA ARG A 36 16.75 21.82 -33.28
C ARG A 36 16.61 21.45 -31.81
N TYR A 37 16.26 20.21 -31.54
CA TYR A 37 16.02 19.68 -30.20
C TYR A 37 16.78 18.36 -30.02
N PRO A 38 18.14 18.41 -29.95
CA PRO A 38 18.99 17.20 -29.96
C PRO A 38 18.74 16.28 -28.75
N ASP A 39 18.31 16.85 -27.62
CA ASP A 39 18.05 16.11 -26.37
C ASP A 39 16.60 15.62 -26.24
N ALA A 40 15.75 15.86 -27.25
CA ALA A 40 14.38 15.40 -27.22
C ALA A 40 14.30 13.88 -27.32
N ASP A 41 13.59 13.26 -26.37
CA ASP A 41 13.23 11.84 -26.45
C ASP A 41 12.33 11.57 -27.65
N GLN A 42 12.51 10.43 -28.26
CA GLN A 42 11.74 9.97 -29.41
C GLN A 42 11.16 8.58 -29.12
N TRP A 43 9.85 8.40 -29.32
CA TRP A 43 9.20 7.10 -29.13
C TRP A 43 7.98 6.91 -30.03
N THR A 44 7.61 5.66 -30.27
CA THR A 44 6.42 5.29 -31.03
C THR A 44 5.29 4.86 -30.10
N THR A 45 4.05 5.13 -30.51
CA THR A 45 2.85 4.63 -29.83
C THR A 45 1.88 4.08 -30.87
N GLY A 46 1.24 2.99 -30.53
CA GLY A 46 0.26 2.28 -31.31
C GLY A 46 0.01 0.92 -30.67
N GLY A 47 -1.01 0.21 -31.06
CA GLY A 47 -1.34 -1.11 -30.56
C GLY A 47 -2.40 -1.75 -31.45
N PRO A 48 -2.83 -3.00 -31.18
CA PRO A 48 -3.71 -3.77 -32.08
C PRO A 48 -5.05 -3.08 -32.36
N ASN A 49 -5.46 -2.11 -31.52
CA ASN A 49 -6.68 -1.32 -31.71
C ASN A 49 -6.45 0.01 -32.47
N TYR A 50 -5.21 0.32 -32.87
CA TYR A 50 -4.89 1.53 -33.61
C TYR A 50 -4.49 1.16 -35.04
N GLN A 51 -5.15 1.77 -36.00
CA GLN A 51 -4.88 1.54 -37.44
C GLN A 51 -3.52 2.05 -37.91
N TYR A 52 -2.77 2.78 -37.07
CA TYR A 52 -1.49 3.40 -37.42
C TYR A 52 -0.61 3.65 -36.19
N THR A 53 0.67 3.79 -36.43
CA THR A 53 1.68 4.12 -35.42
C THR A 53 1.94 5.63 -35.42
N ASP A 54 1.93 6.24 -34.23
CA ASP A 54 2.37 7.63 -34.03
C ASP A 54 3.83 7.67 -33.59
N LEU A 55 4.66 8.51 -34.21
CA LEU A 55 5.98 8.89 -33.69
C LEU A 55 5.87 10.19 -32.91
N ARG A 56 6.43 10.22 -31.72
CA ARG A 56 6.32 11.35 -30.79
C ARG A 56 7.70 11.84 -30.40
N PHE A 57 7.81 13.16 -30.27
CA PHE A 57 8.99 13.86 -29.77
C PHE A 57 8.59 14.67 -28.53
N GLY A 58 9.45 14.68 -27.57
CA GLY A 58 9.24 15.39 -26.32
C GLY A 58 10.13 14.84 -25.22
N ARG A 59 9.72 14.92 -24.00
CA ARG A 59 10.45 14.31 -22.90
C ARG A 59 9.73 13.12 -22.32
N ARG A 60 10.46 12.01 -22.26
CA ARG A 60 10.05 10.82 -21.56
C ARG A 60 10.64 10.87 -20.14
N LYS A 61 9.82 11.20 -19.15
CA LYS A 61 10.27 11.16 -17.76
C LYS A 61 10.18 9.71 -17.26
N PHE A 62 11.32 9.10 -16.96
CA PHE A 62 11.36 7.79 -16.34
C PHE A 62 10.57 7.85 -15.00
N GLY A 63 9.57 6.95 -14.84
CA GLY A 63 8.79 6.82 -13.61
C GLY A 63 7.50 7.64 -13.52
N HIS A 64 7.17 8.48 -14.51
CA HIS A 64 5.89 9.19 -14.57
C HIS A 64 5.19 9.00 -15.91
N SER A 65 3.86 8.80 -15.87
CA SER A 65 3.01 8.70 -17.07
C SER A 65 2.82 10.01 -17.83
N ALA A 66 3.34 11.10 -17.34
CA ALA A 66 3.28 12.41 -17.99
C ALA A 66 4.37 12.55 -19.05
N TRP A 67 4.11 11.93 -20.19
CA TRP A 67 4.86 12.19 -21.41
C TRP A 67 4.49 13.57 -21.92
N ARG A 68 5.43 14.51 -21.97
CA ARG A 68 5.23 15.76 -22.69
C ARG A 68 5.62 15.60 -24.13
N VAL A 69 4.64 15.30 -24.92
CA VAL A 69 4.75 15.33 -26.37
C VAL A 69 4.77 16.77 -26.80
N SER A 70 5.81 17.19 -27.52
CA SER A 70 5.88 18.50 -28.18
C SER A 70 5.43 18.42 -29.60
N PHE A 71 5.89 17.38 -30.32
CA PHE A 71 5.52 17.09 -31.69
C PHE A 71 5.04 15.66 -31.83
N ARG A 72 4.14 15.44 -32.80
CA ARG A 72 3.62 14.13 -33.14
C ARG A 72 3.54 13.96 -34.65
N ILE A 73 4.22 12.94 -35.19
CA ILE A 73 4.10 12.55 -36.59
C ILE A 73 3.16 11.36 -36.67
N ARG A 74 2.13 11.47 -37.52
CA ARG A 74 1.14 10.40 -37.75
C ARG A 74 0.54 10.46 -39.15
N LEU A 75 -0.16 9.41 -39.53
CA LEU A 75 -0.99 9.42 -40.73
C LEU A 75 -2.27 10.24 -40.51
N ARG A 76 -2.51 11.20 -41.40
CA ARG A 76 -3.76 11.96 -41.48
C ARG A 76 -4.31 11.86 -42.91
N ALA A 77 -5.51 11.29 -43.06
CA ALA A 77 -6.10 10.99 -44.37
C ALA A 77 -5.15 10.17 -45.30
N GLY A 78 -4.40 9.22 -44.72
CA GLY A 78 -3.49 8.34 -45.44
C GLY A 78 -2.11 8.94 -45.83
N ARG A 79 -1.82 10.18 -45.39
CA ARG A 79 -0.54 10.87 -45.61
C ARG A 79 0.12 11.25 -44.29
N PRO A 80 1.46 11.37 -44.23
CA PRO A 80 2.15 11.83 -43.03
C PRO A 80 1.80 13.30 -42.71
N ALA A 81 1.65 13.59 -41.42
CA ALA A 81 1.54 14.94 -40.91
C ALA A 81 2.28 15.04 -39.58
N CYS A 82 3.03 16.12 -39.39
CA CYS A 82 3.61 16.48 -38.11
C CYS A 82 2.76 17.56 -37.44
N GLU A 83 2.26 17.27 -36.25
CA GLU A 83 1.35 18.15 -35.51
C GLU A 83 2.00 18.63 -34.20
N LEU A 84 1.74 19.90 -33.87
CA LEU A 84 2.04 20.41 -32.55
C LEU A 84 1.16 19.71 -31.50
N ALA A 85 1.67 19.43 -30.32
CA ALA A 85 0.94 18.74 -29.27
C ALA A 85 -0.29 19.54 -28.80
N LYS A 86 -1.37 18.85 -28.45
CA LYS A 86 -2.67 19.49 -28.08
C LYS A 86 -2.52 20.51 -26.96
N TRP A 87 -1.69 20.25 -25.96
CA TRP A 87 -1.50 21.14 -24.83
C TRP A 87 -0.78 22.45 -25.18
N LEU A 88 0.08 22.45 -26.22
CA LEU A 88 0.70 23.66 -26.80
C LEU A 88 -0.27 24.49 -27.65
N CYS A 89 -1.41 23.92 -28.02
CA CYS A 89 -2.42 24.59 -28.86
C CYS A 89 -3.49 25.32 -28.05
N LYS A 90 -3.34 25.48 -26.74
CA LYS A 90 -4.32 26.18 -25.90
C LYS A 90 -4.50 27.62 -26.40
N GLY A 91 -5.74 28.01 -26.69
CA GLY A 91 -6.11 29.33 -27.25
C GLY A 91 -5.98 29.45 -28.76
N LEU A 92 -5.69 28.38 -29.51
CA LEU A 92 -5.70 28.37 -30.98
C LEU A 92 -7.01 27.78 -31.48
N ALA A 93 -7.55 28.36 -32.58
CA ALA A 93 -8.76 27.86 -33.22
C ALA A 93 -8.54 26.49 -33.88
N ASN A 94 -7.36 26.26 -34.43
CA ASN A 94 -6.97 25.02 -35.09
C ASN A 94 -5.63 24.53 -34.60
N ARG A 95 -5.42 23.22 -34.68
CA ARG A 95 -4.14 22.58 -34.35
C ARG A 95 -3.15 22.75 -35.48
N PRO A 96 -2.00 23.43 -35.27
CA PRO A 96 -0.97 23.56 -36.28
C PRO A 96 -0.41 22.21 -36.71
N ALA A 97 -0.29 22.02 -38.00
CA ALA A 97 0.28 20.81 -38.58
C ALA A 97 1.01 21.13 -39.88
N MET A 98 2.12 20.49 -40.13
CA MET A 98 2.80 20.48 -41.43
C MET A 98 2.59 19.14 -42.14
N SER A 99 2.61 19.19 -43.47
CA SER A 99 2.44 18.03 -44.32
C SER A 99 3.34 18.16 -45.59
N PRO A 100 3.53 17.09 -46.38
CA PRO A 100 4.29 17.15 -47.62
C PRO A 100 3.77 18.21 -48.61
N MET A 101 2.48 18.53 -48.55
CA MET A 101 1.86 19.55 -49.46
C MET A 101 2.10 20.99 -48.97
N THR A 102 2.15 21.22 -47.66
CA THR A 102 2.26 22.59 -47.11
C THR A 102 3.73 22.95 -46.79
N HIS A 103 4.56 21.97 -46.49
CA HIS A 103 5.95 22.14 -46.09
C HIS A 103 6.84 21.08 -46.79
N PRO A 104 7.13 21.28 -48.08
CA PRO A 104 7.74 20.23 -48.92
C PRO A 104 9.24 20.03 -48.67
N ASP A 105 9.91 21.02 -48.08
CA ASP A 105 11.37 21.01 -47.89
C ASP A 105 11.77 21.42 -46.45
N SER A 106 13.03 21.20 -46.10
CA SER A 106 13.59 21.50 -44.78
C SER A 106 13.53 22.98 -44.44
N THR A 107 13.56 23.89 -45.43
CA THR A 107 13.44 25.33 -45.19
C THR A 107 12.05 25.69 -44.70
N ALA A 108 11.01 25.15 -45.33
CA ALA A 108 9.63 25.34 -44.91
C ALA A 108 9.35 24.70 -43.55
N MET A 109 9.94 23.50 -43.32
CA MET A 109 9.83 22.80 -42.03
C MET A 109 10.48 23.59 -40.89
N ASN A 110 11.70 24.08 -41.08
CA ASN A 110 12.41 24.90 -40.09
C ASN A 110 11.69 26.21 -39.80
N ARG A 111 11.13 26.87 -40.82
CA ARG A 111 10.30 28.09 -40.64
C ARG A 111 9.06 27.81 -39.77
N TRP A 112 8.43 26.67 -40.00
CA TRP A 112 7.29 26.27 -39.16
C TRP A 112 7.73 25.95 -37.71
N LEU A 113 8.87 25.29 -37.50
CA LEU A 113 9.43 25.08 -36.17
C LEU A 113 9.77 26.40 -35.48
N ASP A 114 10.30 27.38 -36.23
CA ASP A 114 10.60 28.74 -35.74
C ASP A 114 9.33 29.50 -35.33
N GLU A 115 8.25 29.39 -36.09
CA GLU A 115 6.96 30.00 -35.78
C GLU A 115 6.41 29.54 -34.42
N TRP A 116 6.59 28.24 -34.08
CA TRP A 116 6.09 27.67 -32.84
C TRP A 116 7.11 27.63 -31.71
N ALA A 117 8.38 27.97 -31.98
CA ALA A 117 9.43 27.99 -30.97
C ALA A 117 9.10 28.86 -29.74
N PRO A 118 8.48 30.05 -29.83
CA PRO A 118 8.13 30.84 -28.67
C PRO A 118 7.11 30.17 -27.73
N ARG A 119 6.24 29.28 -28.26
CA ARG A 119 5.32 28.50 -27.45
C ARG A 119 5.98 27.30 -26.77
N ILE A 120 7.07 26.81 -27.35
CA ILE A 120 7.85 25.68 -26.84
C ILE A 120 8.90 26.18 -25.86
N ALA A 121 9.46 27.37 -26.07
CA ALA A 121 10.54 27.94 -25.26
C ALA A 121 10.27 27.99 -23.73
N PRO A 122 9.07 28.34 -23.24
CA PRO A 122 8.79 28.28 -21.80
C PRO A 122 8.91 26.87 -21.22
N TYR A 123 8.91 25.87 -22.06
CA TYR A 123 8.97 24.44 -21.75
C TYR A 123 10.23 23.78 -22.32
N ALA A 124 11.22 24.59 -22.75
CA ALA A 124 12.44 24.10 -23.35
C ALA A 124 13.24 23.17 -22.42
N ASN A 125 13.18 23.43 -21.09
CA ASN A 125 13.74 22.54 -20.08
C ASN A 125 13.03 21.16 -20.05
N ASP A 126 11.80 21.06 -20.50
CA ASP A 126 11.11 19.78 -20.69
C ASP A 126 11.62 19.02 -21.91
N LEU A 127 12.26 19.70 -22.83
CA LEU A 127 12.94 19.12 -24.01
C LEU A 127 14.43 18.87 -23.74
N ILE A 128 15.06 19.66 -22.85
CA ILE A 128 16.52 19.73 -22.66
C ILE A 128 17.00 19.13 -21.33
N GLY A 129 16.12 18.77 -20.39
CA GLY A 129 16.65 17.95 -19.28
C GLY A 129 16.59 18.46 -17.89
N GLU A 130 16.19 19.68 -17.53
CA GLU A 130 16.11 20.10 -16.13
C GLU A 130 14.69 20.51 -15.68
N GLY A 131 14.21 19.82 -14.63
CA GLY A 131 13.35 20.38 -13.61
C GLY A 131 11.89 20.71 -13.95
N TYR A 132 11.09 19.72 -14.34
CA TYR A 132 9.64 19.87 -14.32
C TYR A 132 9.08 19.95 -12.89
N ARG A 133 8.36 21.05 -12.55
CA ARG A 133 7.56 21.17 -11.33
C ARG A 133 6.06 21.11 -11.70
N PRO A 134 5.24 20.28 -11.04
CA PRO A 134 3.79 20.21 -11.32
C PRO A 134 3.02 21.51 -11.06
N SER A 135 3.58 22.44 -10.28
CA SER A 135 2.99 23.73 -9.93
C SER A 135 2.89 24.73 -11.09
N ASP A 136 3.58 24.49 -12.23
CA ASP A 136 3.64 25.45 -13.33
C ASP A 136 2.42 25.40 -14.27
N TYR A 137 1.40 24.62 -13.90
CA TYR A 137 0.17 24.49 -14.67
C TYR A 137 -1.05 24.94 -13.88
N GLY A 138 -1.48 26.16 -14.16
CA GLY A 138 -2.84 26.58 -13.82
C GLY A 138 -3.00 27.77 -12.91
N THR A 139 -2.18 28.77 -13.04
CA THR A 139 -2.60 30.10 -12.60
C THR A 139 -2.65 31.02 -13.82
N SER A 140 -3.87 31.33 -14.23
CA SER A 140 -4.15 32.51 -15.03
C SER A 140 -3.61 33.73 -14.30
N ALA A 141 -2.82 34.55 -14.98
CA ALA A 141 -2.40 35.83 -14.52
C ALA A 141 -3.60 36.65 -14.02
N SER A 142 -3.51 37.15 -12.83
CA SER A 142 -4.25 38.30 -12.33
C SER A 142 -3.26 39.36 -11.87
N PRO A 143 -3.60 40.64 -12.01
CA PRO A 143 -2.64 41.72 -12.13
C PRO A 143 -2.05 42.17 -10.80
N ASP A 144 -0.91 42.83 -10.92
CA ASP A 144 -0.14 43.59 -9.98
C ASP A 144 -0.85 44.05 -8.69
N ILE A 145 -0.28 43.65 -7.54
CA ILE A 145 -0.43 44.34 -6.27
C ILE A 145 1.00 44.56 -5.73
N ASP A 146 1.28 45.84 -5.46
CA ASP A 146 2.49 46.41 -4.91
C ASP A 146 2.93 45.73 -3.60
N PRO A 147 4.25 45.58 -3.36
CA PRO A 147 4.76 45.07 -2.10
C PRO A 147 5.07 46.20 -1.16
N ASP A 148 4.09 46.60 -0.34
CA ASP A 148 4.40 47.23 0.96
C ASP A 148 3.12 47.31 1.83
N GLU A 149 3.05 46.44 2.84
CA GLU A 149 2.59 46.74 4.18
C GLU A 149 2.66 45.47 5.06
N SER A 150 3.45 45.62 6.05
CA SER A 150 3.78 44.76 7.19
C SER A 150 2.61 44.15 7.96
N ASP A 151 2.57 42.91 8.32
CA ASP A 151 3.03 42.22 9.52
C ASP A 151 2.61 40.75 9.50
N PRO A 152 3.50 39.83 9.80
CA PRO A 152 3.17 38.40 9.75
C PRO A 152 2.61 37.94 11.09
N ILE A 153 1.34 37.61 11.11
CA ILE A 153 0.88 36.66 12.13
C ILE A 153 1.36 35.27 11.68
N GLU A 154 2.54 34.91 12.19
CA GLU A 154 3.04 33.55 12.19
C GLU A 154 2.01 32.61 12.82
N ARG A 155 1.19 31.98 11.96
CA ARG A 155 0.65 30.66 12.26
C ARG A 155 1.65 29.66 11.71
N THR A 156 2.64 29.33 12.52
CA THR A 156 3.45 28.11 12.34
C THR A 156 2.50 26.94 12.11
N PRO A 157 2.63 26.21 10.99
CA PRO A 157 2.02 24.90 10.89
C PRO A 157 2.63 24.07 12.01
N ARG A 158 1.77 23.44 12.83
CA ARG A 158 2.19 22.50 13.87
C ARG A 158 3.24 21.58 13.28
N GLY A 159 4.37 21.47 13.98
CA GLY A 159 5.58 20.81 13.53
C GLY A 159 5.32 19.49 12.82
N MET A 160 5.53 19.46 11.54
CA MET A 160 5.76 18.24 10.81
C MET A 160 7.09 17.68 11.28
N HIS A 161 7.05 16.56 12.01
CA HIS A 161 8.23 15.74 12.24
C HIS A 161 8.94 15.51 10.90
N PRO A 162 10.28 15.58 10.83
CA PRO A 162 11.03 15.33 9.60
C PRO A 162 10.72 13.96 8.95
N ASP A 163 10.17 13.03 9.74
CA ASP A 163 9.82 11.67 9.33
C ASP A 163 8.39 11.49 8.78
N ALA A 164 7.55 12.53 8.75
CA ALA A 164 6.21 12.45 8.15
C ALA A 164 6.20 12.07 6.65
N ARG A 165 7.38 11.98 6.03
CA ARG A 165 7.56 11.62 4.61
C ARG A 165 7.49 10.10 4.34
N LEU A 166 7.43 9.24 5.35
CA LEU A 166 7.59 7.79 5.19
C LEU A 166 6.33 6.99 5.52
N MET A 167 5.14 7.59 5.50
CA MET A 167 3.89 6.89 5.83
C MET A 167 3.60 5.70 4.90
N ASN A 168 4.03 5.78 3.64
CA ASN A 168 3.90 4.70 2.68
C ASN A 168 5.25 4.49 2.00
N THR A 169 5.92 3.41 2.29
CA THR A 169 7.27 3.13 1.76
C THR A 169 7.29 1.78 1.06
N ILE A 170 7.97 1.68 -0.08
CA ILE A 170 8.28 0.43 -0.77
C ILE A 170 9.79 0.25 -0.84
N LEU A 171 10.29 -0.84 -0.25
CA LEU A 171 11.65 -1.32 -0.41
C LEU A 171 11.71 -2.14 -1.70
N TYR A 172 12.47 -1.68 -2.70
CA TYR A 172 12.54 -2.35 -3.99
C TYR A 172 13.97 -2.64 -4.40
N GLY A 173 14.17 -3.64 -5.23
CA GLY A 173 15.49 -4.00 -5.77
C GLY A 173 15.56 -5.47 -6.17
N PRO A 174 16.75 -5.92 -6.62
CA PRO A 174 17.00 -7.29 -7.03
C PRO A 174 16.71 -8.32 -5.92
N PRO A 175 16.45 -9.59 -6.26
CA PRO A 175 16.31 -10.66 -5.28
C PRO A 175 17.57 -10.84 -4.43
N GLY A 176 17.38 -11.18 -3.15
CA GLY A 176 18.50 -11.43 -2.24
C GLY A 176 19.22 -10.17 -1.73
N THR A 177 18.60 -8.99 -1.78
CA THR A 177 19.14 -7.74 -1.21
C THR A 177 18.69 -7.47 0.23
N GLY A 178 18.00 -8.43 0.87
CA GLY A 178 17.59 -8.32 2.27
C GLY A 178 16.35 -7.45 2.51
N LYS A 179 15.50 -7.20 1.50
CA LYS A 179 14.28 -6.36 1.63
C LYS A 179 13.38 -6.79 2.79
N THR A 180 12.97 -8.06 2.81
CA THR A 180 12.12 -8.59 3.90
C THR A 180 12.84 -8.56 5.25
N TYR A 181 14.16 -8.74 5.26
CA TYR A 181 14.98 -8.59 6.46
C TYR A 181 14.94 -7.16 7.01
N ALA A 182 15.03 -6.16 6.15
CA ALA A 182 15.02 -4.74 6.51
C ALA A 182 13.63 -4.26 7.01
N THR A 183 12.53 -5.01 6.76
CA THR A 183 11.20 -4.60 7.24
C THR A 183 11.13 -4.48 8.77
N ILE A 184 11.92 -5.24 9.52
CA ILE A 184 11.98 -5.14 10.98
C ILE A 184 12.56 -3.79 11.39
N ASP A 185 13.70 -3.42 10.82
CA ASP A 185 14.39 -2.16 11.11
C ASP A 185 13.50 -0.95 10.74
N GLU A 186 12.87 -0.99 9.55
CA GLU A 186 11.94 0.06 9.10
C GLU A 186 10.69 0.16 9.98
N THR A 187 10.17 -0.98 10.43
CA THR A 187 9.04 -1.01 11.35
C THR A 187 9.41 -0.39 12.70
N LEU A 188 10.57 -0.74 13.24
CA LEU A 188 11.04 -0.19 14.52
C LEU A 188 11.44 1.29 14.41
N ARG A 189 11.87 1.76 13.23
CA ARG A 189 12.09 3.20 12.98
C ARG A 189 10.82 4.02 13.21
N VAL A 190 9.66 3.42 12.95
CA VAL A 190 8.34 4.03 13.18
C VAL A 190 7.84 3.79 14.60
N LEU A 191 7.94 2.54 15.10
CA LEU A 191 7.25 2.11 16.32
C LEU A 191 8.09 2.27 17.59
N ASP A 192 9.42 2.19 17.47
CA ASP A 192 10.36 2.25 18.60
C ASP A 192 11.74 2.77 18.12
N PRO A 193 11.82 4.06 17.70
CA PRO A 193 13.05 4.66 17.21
C PRO A 193 14.14 4.73 18.27
N GLU A 194 13.78 4.79 19.56
CA GLU A 194 14.73 4.82 20.66
C GLU A 194 15.50 3.50 20.79
N LEU A 195 14.81 2.37 20.67
CA LEU A 195 15.47 1.06 20.65
C LEU A 195 16.37 0.93 19.41
N LEU A 196 15.88 1.36 18.24
CA LEU A 196 16.68 1.29 17.02
C LEU A 196 17.96 2.12 17.11
N ALA A 197 17.91 3.28 17.78
CA ALA A 197 19.08 4.11 18.01
C ALA A 197 20.11 3.47 18.97
N GLN A 198 19.67 2.60 19.88
CA GLN A 198 20.58 1.82 20.77
C GLN A 198 21.34 0.73 20.01
N TYR A 199 20.79 0.29 18.87
CA TYR A 199 21.36 -0.75 18.02
C TYR A 199 21.59 -0.23 16.60
N PRO A 200 22.58 0.65 16.38
CA PRO A 200 22.86 1.22 15.05
C PRO A 200 23.24 0.13 14.04
N GLU A 201 23.11 0.45 12.75
CA GLU A 201 23.59 -0.45 11.70
C GLU A 201 25.08 -0.71 11.88
N PRO A 202 25.52 -1.96 11.83
CA PRO A 202 26.93 -2.30 12.04
C PRO A 202 27.77 -1.74 10.89
N VAL A 203 28.87 -1.10 11.23
CA VAL A 203 29.84 -0.54 10.28
C VAL A 203 30.73 -1.65 9.69
N SER A 204 30.82 -2.81 10.35
CA SER A 204 31.58 -3.99 9.92
C SER A 204 30.84 -5.28 10.26
N ASN A 205 31.16 -6.35 9.54
CA ASN A 205 30.56 -7.68 9.68
C ASN A 205 31.01 -8.47 10.93
N ALA A 206 31.14 -7.84 12.09
CA ALA A 206 31.32 -8.59 13.33
C ALA A 206 30.06 -9.46 13.57
N ALA A 207 30.15 -10.74 13.22
CA ALA A 207 29.00 -11.65 13.18
C ALA A 207 28.24 -11.72 14.52
N ALA A 208 28.96 -11.63 15.65
CA ALA A 208 28.38 -11.66 16.98
C ALA A 208 27.54 -10.42 17.29
N ASP A 209 27.99 -9.22 16.90
CA ASP A 209 27.27 -7.96 17.13
C ASP A 209 26.01 -7.90 16.26
N ASN A 210 26.09 -8.40 15.03
CA ASN A 210 24.95 -8.51 14.13
C ASN A 210 23.89 -9.47 14.66
N LEU A 211 24.26 -10.61 15.23
CA LEU A 211 23.32 -11.58 15.80
C LEU A 211 22.62 -11.00 17.04
N ASN A 212 23.38 -10.36 17.96
CA ASN A 212 22.83 -9.73 19.15
C ASN A 212 21.87 -8.59 18.80
N ARG A 213 22.27 -7.71 17.88
CA ARG A 213 21.41 -6.67 17.35
C ARG A 213 20.11 -7.24 16.78
N ARG A 214 20.25 -8.21 15.88
CA ARG A 214 19.09 -8.83 15.22
C ARG A 214 18.13 -9.49 16.19
N SER A 215 18.66 -10.21 17.19
CA SER A 215 17.86 -10.86 18.22
C SER A 215 17.06 -9.84 19.02
N ALA A 216 17.68 -8.73 19.47
CA ALA A 216 17.01 -7.68 20.21
C ALA A 216 15.88 -7.02 19.39
N LEU A 217 16.18 -6.62 18.14
CA LEU A 217 15.21 -6.00 17.25
C LEU A 217 14.05 -6.95 16.90
N LYS A 218 14.35 -8.23 16.65
CA LYS A 218 13.33 -9.24 16.35
C LYS A 218 12.41 -9.50 17.55
N THR A 219 12.95 -9.59 18.76
CA THR A 219 12.16 -9.75 19.98
C THR A 219 11.17 -8.60 20.13
N ARG A 220 11.63 -7.36 19.98
CA ARG A 220 10.77 -6.19 20.08
C ARG A 220 9.71 -6.14 18.98
N PHE A 221 10.08 -6.47 17.77
CA PHE A 221 9.14 -6.60 16.65
C PHE A 221 8.03 -7.61 16.95
N ASP A 222 8.38 -8.78 17.50
CA ASP A 222 7.41 -9.83 17.83
C ASP A 222 6.46 -9.40 18.95
N GLU A 223 6.94 -8.68 19.98
CA GLU A 223 6.10 -8.07 21.01
C GLU A 223 5.07 -7.10 20.39
N LEU A 224 5.52 -6.22 19.49
CA LEU A 224 4.65 -5.27 18.82
C LEU A 224 3.64 -5.95 17.89
N ALA A 225 4.05 -7.05 17.24
CA ALA A 225 3.15 -7.85 16.41
C ALA A 225 2.09 -8.58 17.28
N GLN A 226 2.46 -9.12 18.43
CA GLN A 226 1.54 -9.73 19.39
C GLN A 226 0.59 -8.69 19.98
N ALA A 227 1.06 -7.48 20.25
CA ALA A 227 0.22 -6.35 20.65
C ALA A 227 -0.72 -5.85 19.54
N GLY A 228 -0.60 -6.40 18.32
CA GLY A 228 -1.43 -6.04 17.17
C GLY A 228 -1.09 -4.71 16.51
N ARG A 229 0.07 -4.12 16.84
CA ARG A 229 0.58 -2.88 16.24
C ARG A 229 1.27 -3.11 14.90
N VAL A 230 1.65 -4.34 14.60
CA VAL A 230 2.24 -4.77 13.34
C VAL A 230 1.38 -5.87 12.74
N ARG A 231 1.09 -5.76 11.45
CA ARG A 231 0.50 -6.83 10.64
C ARG A 231 1.40 -7.10 9.45
N PHE A 232 1.51 -8.38 9.09
CA PHE A 232 2.30 -8.83 7.96
C PHE A 232 1.41 -9.62 7.00
N VAL A 233 1.47 -9.27 5.72
CA VAL A 233 0.77 -9.99 4.63
C VAL A 233 1.71 -10.16 3.46
N THR A 234 1.54 -11.23 2.71
CA THR A 234 2.25 -11.44 1.44
C THR A 234 1.23 -11.40 0.31
N PHE A 235 1.45 -10.55 -0.67
CA PHE A 235 0.60 -10.51 -1.86
C PHE A 235 0.95 -11.67 -2.80
N HIS A 236 -0.07 -12.25 -3.39
CA HIS A 236 0.00 -13.29 -4.41
C HIS A 236 -1.14 -13.10 -5.42
N GLN A 237 -1.12 -13.81 -6.54
CA GLN A 237 -2.07 -13.57 -7.64
C GLN A 237 -3.55 -13.74 -7.25
N SER A 238 -3.85 -14.60 -6.28
CA SER A 238 -5.22 -14.84 -5.77
C SER A 238 -5.57 -13.99 -4.54
N PHE A 239 -4.68 -13.12 -4.04
CA PHE A 239 -5.00 -12.21 -2.95
C PHE A 239 -5.96 -11.13 -3.44
N SER A 240 -7.03 -10.87 -2.69
CA SER A 240 -8.17 -10.09 -3.16
C SER A 240 -8.52 -8.92 -2.24
N TYR A 241 -9.46 -8.08 -2.68
CA TYR A 241 -10.08 -7.04 -1.88
C TYR A 241 -10.73 -7.61 -0.61
N GLU A 242 -11.35 -8.78 -0.74
CA GLU A 242 -12.05 -9.45 0.35
C GLU A 242 -11.12 -9.92 1.47
N ASP A 243 -9.85 -10.19 1.14
CA ASP A 243 -8.83 -10.55 2.14
C ASP A 243 -8.19 -9.30 2.76
N PHE A 244 -8.17 -8.20 2.02
CA PHE A 244 -7.48 -6.99 2.41
C PHE A 244 -8.37 -5.98 3.13
N VAL A 245 -9.55 -5.70 2.59
CA VAL A 245 -10.47 -4.68 3.09
C VAL A 245 -11.65 -5.31 3.82
N GLU A 246 -12.58 -5.94 3.11
CA GLU A 246 -13.71 -6.66 3.68
C GLU A 246 -14.33 -7.61 2.65
N GLY A 247 -14.94 -8.69 3.11
CA GLY A 247 -15.57 -9.65 2.22
C GLY A 247 -16.64 -10.49 2.90
N ILE A 248 -17.51 -11.12 2.10
CA ILE A 248 -18.55 -12.01 2.59
C ILE A 248 -17.97 -13.41 2.79
N ARG A 249 -18.07 -13.93 4.00
CA ARG A 249 -17.67 -15.30 4.33
C ARG A 249 -18.84 -16.14 4.83
N ALA A 250 -18.90 -17.40 4.39
CA ALA A 250 -19.85 -18.37 4.89
C ALA A 250 -19.41 -18.86 6.28
N VAL A 251 -20.30 -18.75 7.27
CA VAL A 251 -20.07 -19.23 8.63
C VAL A 251 -21.04 -20.36 8.90
N SER A 252 -20.50 -21.55 9.20
CA SER A 252 -21.30 -22.71 9.61
C SER A 252 -21.65 -22.63 11.08
N HIS A 253 -22.92 -22.73 11.42
CA HIS A 253 -23.40 -22.80 12.79
C HIS A 253 -23.46 -24.25 13.29
N SER A 254 -23.43 -24.44 14.61
CA SER A 254 -23.52 -25.76 15.25
C SER A 254 -24.80 -26.54 14.94
N ASN A 255 -25.83 -25.86 14.40
CA ASN A 255 -27.09 -26.45 13.96
C ASN A 255 -27.09 -26.82 12.47
N GLY A 256 -25.96 -26.78 11.78
CA GLY A 256 -25.83 -27.11 10.35
C GLY A 256 -26.31 -26.01 9.38
N GLN A 257 -26.78 -24.86 9.89
CA GLN A 257 -27.14 -23.72 9.04
C GLN A 257 -25.91 -22.93 8.64
N ILE A 258 -25.90 -22.43 7.40
CA ILE A 258 -24.86 -21.54 6.87
C ILE A 258 -25.44 -20.13 6.88
N SER A 259 -24.73 -19.19 7.48
CA SER A 259 -24.98 -17.75 7.35
C SER A 259 -23.82 -17.07 6.63
N TYR A 260 -24.13 -15.99 5.92
CA TYR A 260 -23.13 -15.16 5.28
C TYR A 260 -22.90 -13.92 6.13
N GLN A 261 -21.65 -13.63 6.41
CA GLN A 261 -21.28 -12.47 7.23
C GLN A 261 -20.18 -11.69 6.53
N VAL A 262 -20.26 -10.36 6.61
CA VAL A 262 -19.16 -9.48 6.21
C VAL A 262 -18.06 -9.59 7.26
N VAL A 263 -16.85 -9.93 6.82
CA VAL A 263 -15.67 -10.08 7.67
C VAL A 263 -14.62 -9.08 7.22
N ASP A 264 -14.06 -8.38 8.18
CA ASP A 264 -13.01 -7.39 7.92
C ASP A 264 -11.73 -8.06 7.44
N GLY A 265 -11.14 -7.49 6.38
CA GLY A 265 -9.81 -7.86 5.90
C GLY A 265 -8.71 -7.27 6.78
N VAL A 266 -7.48 -7.67 6.50
CA VAL A 266 -6.32 -7.34 7.34
C VAL A 266 -6.07 -5.84 7.48
N PHE A 267 -6.24 -5.07 6.41
CA PHE A 267 -6.01 -3.62 6.41
C PHE A 267 -7.09 -2.87 7.17
N LYS A 268 -8.37 -3.19 6.91
CA LYS A 268 -9.50 -2.59 7.63
C LYS A 268 -9.40 -2.86 9.13
N ALA A 269 -9.15 -4.11 9.51
CA ALA A 269 -8.99 -4.49 10.92
C ALA A 269 -7.84 -3.73 11.62
N LEU A 270 -6.73 -3.47 10.91
CA LEU A 270 -5.63 -2.65 11.45
C LEU A 270 -6.03 -1.19 11.60
N CYS A 271 -6.72 -0.62 10.60
CA CYS A 271 -7.22 0.75 10.66
C CYS A 271 -8.22 0.96 11.80
N ASP A 272 -9.10 -0.01 12.04
CA ASP A 272 -10.09 0.05 13.12
C ASP A 272 -9.41 0.02 14.50
N ARG A 273 -8.37 -0.80 14.68
CA ARG A 273 -7.53 -0.77 15.90
C ARG A 273 -6.82 0.56 16.08
N ALA A 274 -6.24 1.10 15.01
CA ALA A 274 -5.54 2.38 15.04
C ALA A 274 -6.47 3.53 15.44
N ARG A 275 -7.73 3.51 14.98
CA ARG A 275 -8.76 4.48 15.37
C ARG A 275 -9.19 4.31 16.83
N GLY A 276 -9.38 3.08 17.28
CA GLY A 276 -9.72 2.80 18.69
C GLY A 276 -8.67 3.34 19.67
N ALA A 277 -7.39 3.21 19.34
CA ALA A 277 -6.30 3.77 20.12
C ALA A 277 -6.26 5.32 20.09
N ALA A 278 -6.63 5.94 18.95
CA ALA A 278 -6.71 7.40 18.81
C ALA A 278 -7.94 7.99 19.54
N ALA A 279 -9.07 7.29 19.54
CA ALA A 279 -10.29 7.72 20.24
C ALA A 279 -10.11 7.75 21.77
N THR A 280 -9.21 6.93 22.33
CA THR A 280 -8.82 7.00 23.76
C THR A 280 -8.01 8.26 24.10
N ASN A 281 -7.49 8.98 23.11
CA ASN A 281 -6.62 10.15 23.31
C ASN A 281 -7.34 11.52 23.20
N THR A 282 -8.64 11.59 22.88
CA THR A 282 -9.28 12.87 22.49
C THR A 282 -10.27 13.44 23.52
N SER A 283 -10.46 12.87 24.70
CA SER A 283 -11.34 13.47 25.71
C SER A 283 -10.70 13.45 27.08
N VAL A 284 -10.09 14.56 27.49
CA VAL A 284 -9.54 14.72 28.83
C VAL A 284 -10.14 15.95 29.51
N GLU A 285 -11.08 15.69 30.41
CA GLU A 285 -11.05 16.30 31.73
C GLU A 285 -10.62 15.19 32.69
N THR A 286 -9.64 15.49 33.55
CA THR A 286 -9.05 14.57 34.54
C THR A 286 -10.10 14.16 35.56
N GLU A 287 -10.83 13.09 35.30
CA GLU A 287 -11.74 12.49 36.29
C GLU A 287 -11.05 11.30 36.99
N PRO A 288 -11.36 11.08 38.28
CA PRO A 288 -10.81 9.97 39.06
C PRO A 288 -11.20 8.61 38.41
N PRO A 289 -10.40 7.56 38.55
CA PRO A 289 -10.69 6.25 37.98
C PRO A 289 -12.04 5.73 38.47
N ILE A 290 -12.85 5.24 37.53
CA ILE A 290 -14.19 4.73 37.76
C ILE A 290 -14.07 3.40 38.51
N LYS A 291 -14.54 3.36 39.77
CA LYS A 291 -14.59 2.12 40.55
C LYS A 291 -15.70 1.23 40.01
N LEU A 292 -15.36 0.06 39.50
CA LEU A 292 -16.31 -0.91 38.94
C LEU A 292 -16.99 -1.77 40.02
N SER A 293 -16.36 -1.95 41.18
CA SER A 293 -16.82 -2.85 42.23
C SER A 293 -18.19 -2.41 42.77
N GLY A 294 -19.17 -3.34 42.78
CA GLY A 294 -20.50 -3.16 43.31
C GLY A 294 -21.50 -2.44 42.40
N ARG A 295 -21.12 -2.13 41.16
CA ARG A 295 -22.01 -1.55 40.15
C ARG A 295 -22.62 -2.64 39.27
N ARG A 296 -23.89 -2.48 38.92
CA ARG A 296 -24.53 -3.31 37.90
C ARG A 296 -24.17 -2.79 36.51
N ILE A 297 -24.12 -3.69 35.55
CA ILE A 297 -23.85 -3.37 34.18
C ILE A 297 -25.04 -3.80 33.33
N TRP A 298 -25.56 -2.88 32.55
CA TRP A 298 -26.75 -3.08 31.73
C TRP A 298 -26.38 -3.05 30.27
N LYS A 299 -26.89 -4.00 29.50
CA LYS A 299 -26.92 -3.89 28.04
C LYS A 299 -28.19 -3.17 27.63
N MET A 300 -28.08 -2.20 26.73
CA MET A 300 -29.23 -1.52 26.14
C MET A 300 -29.03 -1.25 24.65
N SER A 301 -30.10 -1.40 23.86
CA SER A 301 -30.15 -0.91 22.47
C SER A 301 -30.85 0.46 22.48
N LEU A 302 -30.24 1.45 21.84
CA LEU A 302 -30.79 2.79 21.66
C LEU A 302 -31.17 2.96 20.19
N GLY A 303 -32.41 2.65 19.83
CA GLY A 303 -32.87 2.59 18.47
C GLY A 303 -32.33 1.37 17.69
N ALA A 304 -32.73 1.22 16.46
CA ALA A 304 -32.15 0.26 15.52
C ALA A 304 -30.82 0.78 14.96
N ALA A 305 -29.91 -0.11 14.59
CA ALA A 305 -28.67 0.28 13.94
C ALA A 305 -28.93 0.85 12.53
N GLU A 306 -29.99 0.37 11.89
CA GLU A 306 -30.47 0.82 10.57
C GLU A 306 -32.01 0.89 10.62
N GLY A 307 -32.59 1.95 10.05
CA GLY A 307 -34.03 2.14 9.96
C GLY A 307 -34.50 3.47 10.54
N ASP A 308 -35.83 3.58 10.74
CA ASP A 308 -36.49 4.82 11.15
C ASP A 308 -36.09 5.31 12.55
N ASP A 309 -35.54 4.42 13.38
CA ASP A 309 -35.15 4.70 14.79
C ASP A 309 -33.64 5.00 14.94
N ALA A 310 -32.84 5.08 13.86
CA ALA A 310 -31.39 5.30 13.92
C ALA A 310 -31.02 6.63 14.63
N TYR A 311 -31.86 7.65 14.52
CA TYR A 311 -31.69 8.97 15.12
C TYR A 311 -31.66 8.93 16.64
N VAL A 312 -32.28 7.92 17.27
CA VAL A 312 -32.43 7.82 18.75
C VAL A 312 -31.08 7.77 19.46
N TYR A 313 -30.10 7.07 18.86
CA TYR A 313 -28.75 7.01 19.41
C TYR A 313 -28.09 8.39 19.43
N ASP A 314 -28.13 9.10 18.30
CA ASP A 314 -27.53 10.43 18.20
C ASP A 314 -28.16 11.43 19.19
N ASP A 315 -29.47 11.36 19.34
CA ASP A 315 -30.19 12.15 20.31
C ASP A 315 -29.74 11.83 21.76
N CYS A 316 -29.60 10.55 22.09
CA CYS A 316 -29.14 10.10 23.39
C CYS A 316 -27.74 10.60 23.72
N ILE A 317 -26.81 10.50 22.74
CA ILE A 317 -25.43 10.98 22.91
C ILE A 317 -25.41 12.50 23.09
N LYS A 318 -26.09 13.25 22.21
CA LYS A 318 -26.13 14.72 22.25
C LYS A 318 -26.75 15.30 23.52
N GLN A 319 -27.80 14.66 24.02
CA GLN A 319 -28.55 15.16 25.17
C GLN A 319 -28.13 14.55 26.50
N GLY A 320 -27.15 13.62 26.52
CA GLY A 320 -26.66 12.99 27.75
C GLY A 320 -27.74 12.14 28.44
N MET A 321 -28.52 11.37 27.67
CA MET A 321 -29.59 10.53 28.22
C MET A 321 -29.65 9.17 27.52
N ALA A 322 -30.36 8.21 28.15
CA ALA A 322 -30.79 6.97 27.55
C ALA A 322 -32.33 6.98 27.41
N LEU A 323 -32.80 6.51 26.24
CA LEU A 323 -34.23 6.46 25.92
C LEU A 323 -34.66 5.01 25.68
N LEU A 324 -35.83 4.65 26.26
CA LEU A 324 -36.43 3.33 26.08
C LEU A 324 -37.71 3.46 25.26
N GLY A 325 -37.76 2.78 24.09
CA GLY A 325 -38.89 2.75 23.16
C GLY A 325 -40.00 1.78 23.53
N TYR A 326 -40.09 1.40 24.81
CA TYR A 326 -41.18 0.57 25.34
C TYR A 326 -42.04 1.38 26.29
N GLY A 327 -43.30 1.00 26.41
CA GLY A 327 -44.21 1.61 27.38
C GLY A 327 -45.32 2.50 26.75
N TYR A 328 -45.51 2.40 25.41
CA TYR A 328 -46.64 3.03 24.71
C TYR A 328 -46.80 4.54 25.01
N ALA A 329 -45.71 5.25 25.11
CA ALA A 329 -45.71 6.69 25.42
C ALA A 329 -46.39 7.09 26.75
N LEU A 330 -46.63 6.14 27.66
CA LEU A 330 -47.27 6.40 28.95
C LEU A 330 -46.27 6.89 30.01
N ASP A 331 -46.74 7.75 30.92
CA ASP A 331 -45.97 8.15 32.09
C ASP A 331 -46.09 7.11 33.22
N TYR A 332 -44.98 6.53 33.65
CA TYR A 332 -44.86 5.55 34.72
C TYR A 332 -44.33 6.16 36.03
N THR A 333 -44.36 7.47 36.17
CA THR A 333 -44.03 8.14 37.44
C THR A 333 -44.92 7.62 38.56
N GLY A 334 -44.31 7.19 39.66
CA GLY A 334 -45.02 6.61 40.80
C GLY A 334 -45.26 5.10 40.76
N CYS A 335 -44.98 4.41 39.63
CA CYS A 335 -44.97 2.96 39.58
C CYS A 335 -43.73 2.41 40.30
N VAL A 336 -43.90 1.56 41.33
CA VAL A 336 -42.79 1.00 42.12
C VAL A 336 -42.53 -0.48 41.86
N SER A 337 -43.39 -1.13 41.09
CA SER A 337 -43.29 -2.54 40.77
C SER A 337 -43.71 -2.85 39.32
N ARG A 338 -43.32 -4.03 38.80
CA ARG A 338 -43.81 -4.54 37.52
C ARG A 338 -45.35 -4.65 37.47
N ALA A 339 -45.98 -4.95 38.64
CA ALA A 339 -47.42 -5.03 38.71
C ALA A 339 -48.10 -3.67 38.47
N ASP A 340 -47.51 -2.58 39.02
CA ASP A 340 -48.00 -1.21 38.81
C ASP A 340 -47.82 -0.78 37.32
N VAL A 341 -46.67 -1.13 36.73
CA VAL A 341 -46.44 -0.89 35.31
C VAL A 341 -47.50 -1.58 34.44
N SER A 342 -47.78 -2.86 34.73
CA SER A 342 -48.80 -3.62 34.00
C SER A 342 -50.22 -3.11 34.26
N ALA A 343 -50.51 -2.59 35.47
CA ALA A 343 -51.80 -1.93 35.79
C ALA A 343 -51.95 -0.65 34.97
N ARG A 344 -50.93 0.20 34.94
CA ARG A 344 -50.92 1.44 34.14
C ARG A 344 -51.14 1.18 32.63
N MET A 345 -50.51 0.15 32.08
CA MET A 345 -50.75 -0.28 30.69
C MET A 345 -52.19 -0.68 30.43
N ARG A 346 -52.82 -1.45 31.39
CA ARG A 346 -54.21 -1.88 31.26
C ARG A 346 -55.22 -0.72 31.39
N GLU A 347 -54.95 0.25 32.26
CA GLU A 347 -55.75 1.46 32.38
C GLU A 347 -55.88 2.26 31.09
N HIS A 348 -54.83 2.14 30.20
CA HIS A 348 -54.78 2.82 28.90
C HIS A 348 -55.12 1.88 27.74
N GLY A 349 -55.78 0.76 28.01
CA GLY A 349 -56.31 -0.13 26.96
C GLY A 349 -55.32 -1.17 26.41
N HIS A 350 -54.10 -1.26 26.95
CA HIS A 350 -53.15 -2.30 26.61
C HIS A 350 -53.33 -3.52 27.48
N GLN A 351 -53.13 -4.73 26.95
CA GLN A 351 -53.27 -5.99 27.69
C GLN A 351 -51.92 -6.70 27.81
N PRO A 352 -51.02 -6.28 28.72
CA PRO A 352 -49.76 -6.94 28.91
C PRO A 352 -50.00 -8.36 29.49
N ASP A 353 -49.43 -9.36 28.82
CA ASP A 353 -49.37 -10.74 29.30
C ASP A 353 -48.44 -10.86 30.53
N VAL A 354 -48.55 -11.96 31.28
CA VAL A 354 -47.71 -12.25 32.46
C VAL A 354 -46.22 -12.28 32.06
N ASN A 355 -45.90 -12.66 30.84
CA ASN A 355 -44.55 -12.73 30.29
C ASN A 355 -44.22 -11.56 29.35
N ASP A 356 -45.02 -10.51 29.33
CA ASP A 356 -44.79 -9.35 28.46
C ASP A 356 -43.43 -8.71 28.74
N TYR A 357 -42.57 -8.75 27.75
CA TYR A 357 -41.24 -8.18 27.82
C TYR A 357 -41.29 -6.66 27.95
N ALA A 358 -42.26 -5.98 27.35
CA ALA A 358 -42.40 -4.52 27.42
C ALA A 358 -42.60 -4.06 28.86
N ALA A 359 -43.50 -4.69 29.59
CA ALA A 359 -43.69 -4.38 31.02
C ALA A 359 -42.45 -4.68 31.88
N THR A 360 -41.71 -5.73 31.50
CA THR A 360 -40.47 -6.08 32.20
C THR A 360 -39.36 -5.07 31.90
N ALA A 361 -39.17 -4.67 30.61
CA ALA A 361 -38.17 -3.69 30.23
C ALA A 361 -38.44 -2.32 30.88
N VAL A 362 -39.68 -1.85 30.88
CA VAL A 362 -40.09 -0.60 31.57
C VAL A 362 -39.79 -0.71 33.06
N ASN A 363 -40.20 -1.79 33.75
CA ASN A 363 -39.91 -1.97 35.17
C ASN A 363 -38.41 -2.00 35.47
N ILE A 364 -37.58 -2.65 34.64
CA ILE A 364 -36.15 -2.62 34.81
C ILE A 364 -35.64 -1.19 34.71
N PHE A 365 -36.04 -0.48 33.66
CA PHE A 365 -35.61 0.87 33.39
C PHE A 365 -35.97 1.89 34.46
N ILE A 366 -37.17 1.78 35.06
CA ILE A 366 -37.66 2.74 36.07
C ILE A 366 -37.29 2.37 37.49
N ASN A 367 -37.32 1.07 37.85
CA ASN A 367 -37.23 0.62 39.24
C ASN A 367 -35.93 -0.11 39.59
N VAL A 368 -35.37 -0.89 38.65
CA VAL A 368 -34.26 -1.80 38.93
C VAL A 368 -32.91 -1.15 38.65
N MET A 369 -32.80 -0.41 37.55
CA MET A 369 -31.60 0.38 37.22
C MET A 369 -31.45 1.52 38.22
N LYS A 370 -30.24 1.75 38.71
CA LYS A 370 -29.91 2.77 39.70
C LYS A 370 -28.92 3.78 39.19
N MET A 371 -28.88 4.93 39.82
CA MET A 371 -27.80 5.90 39.63
C MET A 371 -26.47 5.25 39.99
N GLY A 372 -25.46 5.44 39.16
CA GLY A 372 -24.16 4.81 39.32
C GLY A 372 -24.01 3.47 38.60
N ASP A 373 -25.08 2.87 38.07
CA ASP A 373 -24.99 1.69 37.21
C ASP A 373 -24.33 2.04 35.85
N LEU A 374 -23.66 1.06 35.26
CA LEU A 374 -23.03 1.22 33.94
C LEU A 374 -23.99 0.75 32.84
N LEU A 375 -23.89 1.41 31.70
CA LEU A 375 -24.68 1.13 30.51
C LEU A 375 -23.78 0.81 29.34
N VAL A 376 -23.96 -0.36 28.71
CA VAL A 376 -23.34 -0.77 27.47
C VAL A 376 -24.37 -0.64 26.36
N VAL A 377 -24.12 0.28 25.42
CA VAL A 377 -24.99 0.50 24.26
C VAL A 377 -24.52 -0.35 23.11
N THR A 378 -25.38 -1.26 22.64
CA THR A 378 -25.05 -2.16 21.54
C THR A 378 -25.42 -1.60 20.17
N ASP A 379 -24.69 -2.08 19.17
CA ASP A 379 -24.92 -1.88 17.75
C ASP A 379 -25.13 -3.27 17.13
N GLY A 380 -26.39 -3.70 17.13
CA GLY A 380 -26.75 -5.11 16.88
C GLY A 380 -26.28 -6.05 17.98
N ASN A 381 -26.07 -7.34 17.63
CA ASN A 381 -25.70 -8.39 18.60
C ASN A 381 -24.18 -8.64 18.69
N LEU A 382 -23.42 -8.08 17.75
CA LEU A 382 -22.00 -8.39 17.57
C LEU A 382 -21.08 -7.22 17.92
N LYS A 383 -21.63 -6.02 18.12
CA LYS A 383 -20.87 -4.80 18.38
C LYS A 383 -21.52 -3.97 19.50
N PHE A 384 -20.72 -3.07 20.10
CA PHE A 384 -21.20 -2.03 21.01
C PHE A 384 -20.57 -0.69 20.62
N ARG A 385 -21.30 0.41 20.87
CA ARG A 385 -20.93 1.75 20.37
C ARG A 385 -20.75 2.81 21.45
N ALA A 386 -21.23 2.56 22.69
CA ALA A 386 -20.98 3.47 23.79
C ALA A 386 -20.97 2.78 25.14
N LEU A 387 -20.26 3.38 26.11
CA LEU A 387 -20.30 3.07 27.53
C LEU A 387 -20.73 4.33 28.28
N GLY A 388 -21.69 4.19 29.19
CA GLY A 388 -22.22 5.30 29.98
C GLY A 388 -22.43 4.94 31.44
N GLU A 389 -22.60 5.94 32.30
CA GLU A 389 -23.00 5.84 33.70
C GLU A 389 -24.35 6.52 33.86
N ILE A 390 -25.29 5.86 34.52
CA ILE A 390 -26.59 6.42 34.82
C ILE A 390 -26.43 7.44 35.92
N THR A 391 -26.75 8.70 35.65
CA THR A 391 -26.55 9.83 36.56
C THR A 391 -27.88 10.40 37.12
N GLY A 392 -29.01 9.99 36.54
CA GLY A 392 -30.30 10.52 36.97
C GLY A 392 -31.40 9.49 37.20
N PRO A 393 -32.45 9.88 37.90
CA PRO A 393 -33.64 9.06 38.04
C PRO A 393 -34.43 8.96 36.76
N TYR A 394 -35.42 8.08 36.74
CA TYR A 394 -36.36 7.99 35.64
C TYR A 394 -37.12 9.33 35.47
N ARG A 395 -37.34 9.71 34.20
CA ARG A 395 -38.18 10.85 33.79
C ARG A 395 -38.98 10.47 32.56
N HIS A 396 -40.26 10.85 32.53
CA HIS A 396 -41.04 10.86 31.32
C HIS A 396 -40.78 12.18 30.57
N ILE A 397 -40.56 12.14 29.29
CA ILE A 397 -40.29 13.33 28.45
C ILE A 397 -41.33 13.43 27.34
N GLU A 398 -41.66 14.66 26.95
CA GLU A 398 -42.52 14.90 25.80
C GLU A 398 -41.69 14.82 24.51
N ARG A 399 -42.22 14.14 23.52
CA ARG A 399 -41.68 14.03 22.17
C ARG A 399 -42.81 14.16 21.15
N GLU A 400 -42.47 14.24 19.86
CA GLU A 400 -43.42 14.36 18.78
C GLU A 400 -44.47 13.25 18.79
N GLU A 401 -45.65 13.52 18.22
CA GLU A 401 -46.73 12.54 18.14
C GLU A 401 -46.31 11.35 17.31
N GLY A 402 -46.39 10.14 17.85
CA GLY A 402 -45.94 8.90 17.21
C GLY A 402 -44.53 8.44 17.62
N ASP A 403 -43.80 9.24 18.43
CA ASP A 403 -42.51 8.82 18.97
C ASP A 403 -42.70 8.13 20.33
N ASP A 404 -42.44 6.83 20.44
CA ASP A 404 -42.58 6.00 21.61
C ASP A 404 -41.38 6.10 22.58
N TYR A 405 -40.28 6.79 22.22
CA TYR A 405 -39.08 6.93 23.04
C TYR A 405 -39.21 8.02 24.10
N ARG A 406 -40.20 7.90 24.99
CA ARG A 406 -40.54 8.90 26.02
C ARG A 406 -40.01 8.56 27.41
N GLN A 407 -39.54 7.33 27.63
CA GLN A 407 -38.97 6.90 28.90
C GLN A 407 -37.49 7.28 28.91
N SER A 408 -37.07 8.15 29.84
CA SER A 408 -35.68 8.67 29.83
C SER A 408 -34.98 8.54 31.16
N ARG A 409 -33.66 8.42 31.12
CA ARG A 409 -32.74 8.58 32.26
C ARG A 409 -31.52 9.39 31.82
N ALA A 410 -31.03 10.28 32.68
CA ALA A 410 -29.81 10.98 32.46
C ALA A 410 -28.60 10.01 32.49
N VAL A 411 -27.71 10.14 31.53
CA VAL A 411 -26.53 9.32 31.38
C VAL A 411 -25.32 10.23 31.12
N ARG A 412 -24.25 9.96 31.85
CA ARG A 412 -22.94 10.49 31.52
C ARG A 412 -22.23 9.50 30.60
N TRP A 413 -21.99 9.88 29.34
CA TRP A 413 -21.29 9.05 28.41
C TRP A 413 -19.80 9.04 28.74
N LEU A 414 -19.26 7.86 29.05
CA LEU A 414 -17.88 7.65 29.45
C LEU A 414 -16.97 7.40 28.23
N ARG A 415 -17.51 6.68 27.28
CA ARG A 415 -16.83 6.34 25.99
C ARG A 415 -17.88 6.26 24.89
N SER A 416 -17.52 6.72 23.71
CA SER A 416 -18.27 6.54 22.48
C SER A 416 -17.32 6.05 21.39
N TYR A 417 -17.74 5.06 20.63
CA TYR A 417 -16.91 4.39 19.64
C TYR A 417 -17.52 4.53 18.25
N GLU A 418 -16.75 5.10 17.33
CA GLU A 418 -17.09 5.21 15.93
C GLU A 418 -15.85 4.83 15.10
N PRO A 419 -15.87 3.67 14.45
CA PRO A 419 -16.92 2.65 14.41
C PRO A 419 -17.09 1.87 15.73
N SER A 420 -18.26 1.22 15.84
CA SER A 420 -18.62 0.36 16.98
C SER A 420 -17.61 -0.77 17.18
N LEU A 421 -17.25 -1.07 18.43
CA LEU A 421 -16.33 -2.15 18.80
C LEU A 421 -17.00 -3.51 18.77
N ALA A 422 -16.24 -4.56 18.42
CA ALA A 422 -16.71 -5.93 18.46
C ALA A 422 -17.05 -6.36 19.88
N PHE A 423 -18.08 -7.21 20.07
CA PHE A 423 -18.47 -7.72 21.40
C PHE A 423 -17.30 -8.39 22.15
N GLY A 424 -16.37 -9.03 21.40
CA GLY A 424 -15.21 -9.71 21.96
C GLY A 424 -14.22 -8.79 22.70
N GLU A 425 -14.29 -7.47 22.49
CA GLU A 425 -13.51 -6.48 23.26
C GLU A 425 -14.07 -6.24 24.68
N LEU A 426 -15.25 -6.78 24.99
CA LEU A 426 -15.92 -6.61 26.29
C LEU A 426 -16.49 -7.92 26.84
N MET A 427 -16.95 -8.81 25.99
CA MET A 427 -17.77 -9.97 26.33
C MET A 427 -17.09 -11.28 25.90
N ASN A 428 -17.37 -12.36 26.63
CA ASN A 428 -16.98 -13.72 26.24
C ASN A 428 -17.94 -14.34 25.23
N ASN A 429 -19.20 -13.85 25.21
CA ASN A 429 -20.27 -14.30 24.32
C ASN A 429 -20.97 -13.10 23.68
N ARG A 430 -21.56 -13.30 22.49
CA ARG A 430 -22.36 -12.27 21.80
C ARG A 430 -23.52 -11.75 22.66
N PHE A 431 -23.92 -10.50 22.41
CA PHE A 431 -25.07 -9.92 23.06
C PHE A 431 -26.38 -10.63 22.67
N SER A 432 -27.33 -10.71 23.61
CA SER A 432 -28.69 -11.18 23.32
C SER A 432 -29.46 -10.13 22.50
N GLN A 433 -30.49 -10.59 21.77
CA GLN A 433 -31.40 -9.70 21.02
C GLN A 433 -32.33 -8.85 21.92
N MET A 434 -32.40 -9.14 23.23
CA MET A 434 -33.20 -8.34 24.19
C MET A 434 -32.70 -6.91 24.24
N THR A 435 -33.60 -5.95 24.19
CA THR A 435 -33.27 -4.52 24.20
C THR A 435 -32.58 -4.07 25.48
N LEU A 436 -33.04 -4.56 26.65
CA LEU A 436 -32.51 -4.17 27.95
C LEU A 436 -32.40 -5.39 28.88
N TYR A 437 -31.18 -5.66 29.37
CA TYR A 437 -30.95 -6.71 30.37
C TYR A 437 -29.62 -6.51 31.10
N GLU A 438 -29.48 -7.16 32.26
CA GLU A 438 -28.27 -7.10 33.09
C GLU A 438 -27.20 -8.04 32.55
N LEU A 439 -26.00 -7.51 32.37
CA LEU A 439 -24.80 -8.28 32.07
C LEU A 439 -24.21 -8.82 33.37
N ARG A 440 -24.34 -10.14 33.58
CA ARG A 440 -23.92 -10.80 34.80
C ARG A 440 -22.46 -11.20 34.77
N ASP A 441 -21.88 -11.41 35.97
CA ASP A 441 -20.55 -11.98 36.14
C ASP A 441 -20.42 -13.28 35.33
N GLY A 442 -19.29 -13.42 34.59
CA GLY A 442 -19.01 -14.54 33.71
C GLY A 442 -19.39 -14.35 32.22
N SER A 443 -20.32 -13.43 31.89
CA SER A 443 -20.62 -13.05 30.51
C SER A 443 -19.79 -11.84 30.05
N ILE A 444 -19.43 -10.98 30.98
CA ILE A 444 -18.60 -9.80 30.76
C ILE A 444 -17.17 -10.03 31.28
N ASP A 445 -16.17 -9.58 30.55
CA ASP A 445 -14.76 -9.59 30.98
C ASP A 445 -14.45 -8.26 31.69
N MET A 446 -14.41 -8.31 33.03
CA MET A 446 -14.19 -7.13 33.85
C MET A 446 -12.81 -6.51 33.63
N THR A 447 -11.79 -7.28 33.23
CA THR A 447 -10.46 -6.76 32.92
C THR A 447 -10.48 -5.94 31.64
N LYS A 448 -11.24 -6.40 30.64
CA LYS A 448 -11.43 -5.64 29.40
C LYS A 448 -12.26 -4.37 29.63
N LEU A 449 -13.32 -4.46 30.45
CA LEU A 449 -14.11 -3.28 30.81
C LEU A 449 -13.27 -2.23 31.56
N ASP A 450 -12.44 -2.67 32.51
CA ASP A 450 -11.54 -1.78 33.25
C ASP A 450 -10.52 -1.11 32.31
N ALA A 451 -9.97 -1.85 31.38
CA ALA A 451 -9.08 -1.32 30.35
C ALA A 451 -9.77 -0.29 29.43
N LEU A 452 -11.03 -0.53 29.04
CA LEU A 452 -11.84 0.39 28.23
C LEU A 452 -12.20 1.68 28.98
N LEU A 453 -12.36 1.61 30.30
CA LEU A 453 -12.74 2.74 31.19
C LEU A 453 -11.51 3.39 31.84
N ALA A 454 -10.32 2.79 31.75
CA ALA A 454 -9.11 3.35 32.32
C ALA A 454 -8.90 4.80 31.81
N PRO A 455 -8.49 5.74 32.69
CA PRO A 455 -8.17 7.09 32.28
C PRO A 455 -7.01 7.00 31.27
N ALA A 456 -7.15 7.68 30.15
CA ALA A 456 -6.05 7.82 29.21
C ALA A 456 -4.86 8.45 29.94
N PRO A 457 -3.62 7.98 29.76
CA PRO A 457 -2.45 8.65 30.30
C PRO A 457 -2.47 10.11 29.83
N PRO A 458 -2.03 11.07 30.67
CA PRO A 458 -2.07 12.48 30.32
C PRO A 458 -1.31 12.69 29.00
N PRO A 459 -1.81 13.54 28.09
CA PRO A 459 -1.17 13.80 26.81
C PRO A 459 0.17 14.50 27.04
N THR A 460 1.23 13.75 27.12
CA THR A 460 2.57 14.27 26.85
C THR A 460 2.70 14.30 25.33
N GLY A 461 2.39 15.48 24.72
CA GLY A 461 2.67 15.82 23.32
C GLY A 461 2.19 14.80 22.27
N VAL A 462 1.16 15.18 21.55
CA VAL A 462 0.72 14.72 20.21
C VAL A 462 1.52 13.52 19.65
N ASP A 463 1.19 12.28 20.08
CA ASP A 463 1.58 11.09 19.35
C ASP A 463 0.47 10.04 19.41
N ALA A 464 -0.34 10.02 18.37
CA ALA A 464 -1.22 8.88 18.13
C ALA A 464 -0.34 7.65 17.95
N THR A 465 -0.51 6.63 18.79
CA THR A 465 0.25 5.37 18.75
C THR A 465 0.30 4.82 17.32
N PRO A 466 1.46 4.70 16.68
CA PRO A 466 1.57 4.28 15.29
C PRO A 466 1.34 2.78 15.11
N TYR A 467 0.84 2.40 13.93
CA TYR A 467 0.60 1.04 13.48
C TYR A 467 1.26 0.82 12.12
N VAL A 468 1.78 -0.39 11.86
CA VAL A 468 2.46 -0.71 10.60
C VAL A 468 1.83 -1.93 9.94
N LEU A 469 1.48 -1.80 8.67
CA LEU A 469 1.14 -2.91 7.79
C LEU A 469 2.32 -3.19 6.85
N ILE A 470 2.88 -4.39 6.96
CA ILE A 470 3.92 -4.87 6.05
C ILE A 470 3.26 -5.68 4.95
N ILE A 471 3.51 -5.30 3.70
CA ILE A 471 3.01 -5.97 2.49
C ILE A 471 4.21 -6.53 1.73
N ASP A 472 4.50 -7.80 1.93
CA ASP A 472 5.60 -8.46 1.22
C ASP A 472 5.19 -8.82 -0.20
N GLU A 473 6.11 -8.69 -1.17
CA GLU A 473 5.88 -8.97 -2.58
C GLU A 473 4.68 -8.19 -3.16
N ILE A 474 4.61 -6.87 -2.87
CA ILE A 474 3.44 -6.03 -3.21
C ILE A 474 3.10 -6.06 -4.71
N ASN A 475 4.08 -6.29 -5.59
CA ASN A 475 3.90 -6.37 -7.04
C ASN A 475 3.38 -7.73 -7.54
N ARG A 476 3.28 -8.77 -6.69
CA ARG A 476 2.74 -10.09 -7.07
C ARG A 476 1.22 -10.14 -7.08
N GLY A 477 0.55 -9.17 -6.47
CA GLY A 477 -0.90 -9.01 -6.53
C GLY A 477 -1.34 -7.92 -7.50
N ASN A 478 -2.60 -7.95 -7.91
CA ASN A 478 -3.19 -6.80 -8.60
C ASN A 478 -3.53 -5.71 -7.57
N VAL A 479 -2.57 -4.84 -7.27
CA VAL A 479 -2.65 -3.89 -6.17
C VAL A 479 -3.84 -2.94 -6.32
N SER A 480 -4.14 -2.48 -7.54
CA SER A 480 -5.29 -1.60 -7.79
C SER A 480 -6.62 -2.29 -7.48
N ARG A 481 -6.74 -3.60 -7.75
CA ARG A 481 -7.92 -4.38 -7.41
C ARG A 481 -8.00 -4.66 -5.90
N ILE A 482 -6.85 -4.92 -5.25
CA ILE A 482 -6.79 -5.25 -3.82
C ILE A 482 -7.13 -4.02 -2.96
N PHE A 483 -6.62 -2.84 -3.32
CA PHE A 483 -6.93 -1.61 -2.60
C PHE A 483 -8.29 -1.02 -2.97
N GLY A 484 -8.78 -1.25 -4.19
CA GLY A 484 -10.02 -0.68 -4.66
C GLY A 484 -10.06 0.85 -4.49
N GLU A 485 -11.17 1.36 -3.95
CA GLU A 485 -11.38 2.78 -3.65
C GLU A 485 -10.42 3.34 -2.59
N LEU A 486 -9.87 2.47 -1.72
CA LEU A 486 -8.95 2.88 -0.67
C LEU A 486 -7.61 3.38 -1.21
N ILE A 487 -7.31 3.13 -2.49
CA ILE A 487 -6.08 3.63 -3.13
C ILE A 487 -5.93 5.14 -2.99
N THR A 488 -7.03 5.88 -2.94
CA THR A 488 -7.02 7.34 -2.72
C THR A 488 -6.83 7.69 -1.25
N LEU A 489 -7.40 6.90 -0.34
CA LEU A 489 -7.37 7.18 1.09
C LEU A 489 -6.01 6.93 1.74
N ILE A 490 -5.15 6.10 1.13
CA ILE A 490 -3.79 5.89 1.65
C ILE A 490 -2.88 7.09 1.44
N GLU A 491 -3.24 8.05 0.59
CA GLU A 491 -2.50 9.28 0.37
C GLU A 491 -2.49 10.11 1.68
N PRO A 492 -1.32 10.59 2.17
CA PRO A 492 -1.21 11.25 3.48
C PRO A 492 -2.20 12.40 3.68
N SER A 493 -2.42 13.25 2.65
CA SER A 493 -3.36 14.37 2.75
C SER A 493 -4.84 13.96 2.86
N LYS A 494 -5.19 12.73 2.46
CA LYS A 494 -6.57 12.20 2.42
C LYS A 494 -6.93 11.37 3.65
N ARG A 495 -5.98 11.17 4.56
CA ARG A 495 -6.19 10.39 5.79
C ARG A 495 -6.97 11.18 6.84
N ALA A 496 -7.59 10.46 7.76
CA ALA A 496 -8.34 11.06 8.87
C ALA A 496 -7.47 12.03 9.67
N GLY A 497 -8.04 13.15 10.08
CA GLY A 497 -7.33 14.20 10.82
C GLY A 497 -6.62 15.25 9.96
N ASN A 498 -6.51 15.04 8.64
CA ASN A 498 -5.90 16.00 7.73
C ASN A 498 -6.96 16.91 7.06
N PRO A 499 -6.59 18.13 6.62
CA PRO A 499 -7.56 19.09 6.05
C PRO A 499 -8.32 18.59 4.81
N GLU A 500 -7.72 17.66 4.07
CA GLU A 500 -8.30 17.08 2.85
C GLU A 500 -8.77 15.62 3.08
N ALA A 501 -9.05 15.24 4.34
CA ALA A 501 -9.51 13.90 4.66
C ALA A 501 -10.73 13.48 3.82
N LEU A 502 -10.71 12.25 3.34
CA LEU A 502 -11.80 11.67 2.56
C LEU A 502 -12.37 10.45 3.26
N THR A 503 -13.68 10.28 3.08
CA THR A 503 -14.43 9.11 3.52
C THR A 503 -15.02 8.43 2.30
N VAL A 504 -14.95 7.10 2.25
CA VAL A 504 -15.64 6.28 1.23
C VAL A 504 -16.61 5.34 1.92
N THR A 505 -17.67 4.95 1.21
CA THR A 505 -18.60 3.90 1.68
C THR A 505 -18.11 2.57 1.16
N LEU A 506 -17.86 1.61 2.04
CA LEU A 506 -17.38 0.29 1.68
C LEU A 506 -18.50 -0.54 1.01
N PRO A 507 -18.18 -1.38 0.00
CA PRO A 507 -19.20 -2.01 -0.83
C PRO A 507 -20.02 -3.13 -0.15
N TYR A 508 -19.41 -3.87 0.80
CA TYR A 508 -20.09 -4.99 1.46
C TYR A 508 -20.79 -4.58 2.75
N SER A 509 -20.11 -3.85 3.63
CA SER A 509 -20.64 -3.41 4.91
C SER A 509 -21.52 -2.17 4.80
N GLN A 510 -21.43 -1.42 3.70
CA GLN A 510 -22.08 -0.11 3.48
C GLN A 510 -21.72 0.93 4.57
N THR A 511 -20.61 0.72 5.26
CA THR A 511 -20.15 1.63 6.33
C THR A 511 -19.18 2.68 5.79
N PRO A 512 -19.19 3.90 6.33
CA PRO A 512 -18.19 4.90 6.00
C PRO A 512 -16.81 4.48 6.50
N PHE A 513 -15.78 4.66 5.68
CA PHE A 513 -14.42 4.28 6.01
C PHE A 513 -13.42 5.37 5.63
N THR A 514 -12.46 5.61 6.52
CA THR A 514 -11.29 6.48 6.32
C THR A 514 -10.02 5.73 6.72
N VAL A 515 -8.87 6.11 6.22
CA VAL A 515 -7.58 5.59 6.69
C VAL A 515 -7.04 6.53 7.77
N PRO A 516 -6.72 6.04 8.98
CA PRO A 516 -6.11 6.86 10.03
C PRO A 516 -4.71 7.36 9.65
N ASP A 517 -4.32 8.52 10.17
CA ASP A 517 -3.01 9.13 9.92
C ASP A 517 -1.84 8.45 10.66
N ASN A 518 -2.14 7.63 11.66
CA ASN A 518 -1.16 6.85 12.43
C ASN A 518 -0.93 5.43 11.88
N VAL A 519 -1.43 5.10 10.69
CA VAL A 519 -1.20 3.82 10.00
C VAL A 519 -0.13 3.97 8.94
N TYR A 520 0.94 3.19 9.01
CA TYR A 520 2.06 3.17 8.07
C TYR A 520 2.01 1.93 7.19
N LEU A 521 2.31 2.10 5.89
CA LEU A 521 2.37 1.01 4.92
C LEU A 521 3.82 0.79 4.49
N LEU A 522 4.31 -0.42 4.67
CA LEU A 522 5.65 -0.82 4.28
C LEU A 522 5.58 -1.98 3.28
N GLY A 523 5.86 -1.72 2.01
CA GLY A 523 5.89 -2.73 0.96
C GLY A 523 7.29 -3.23 0.68
N THR A 524 7.42 -4.50 0.22
CA THR A 524 8.63 -4.99 -0.45
C THR A 524 8.32 -5.37 -1.88
N MET A 525 9.28 -5.18 -2.79
CA MET A 525 9.10 -5.45 -4.21
C MET A 525 10.39 -6.01 -4.85
N ASN A 526 10.31 -7.17 -5.47
CA ASN A 526 11.37 -7.70 -6.31
C ASN A 526 11.27 -7.09 -7.73
N THR A 527 12.36 -6.51 -8.22
CA THR A 527 12.38 -5.84 -9.53
C THR A 527 12.66 -6.78 -10.69
N ALA A 528 13.33 -7.91 -10.44
CA ALA A 528 13.64 -8.90 -11.48
C ALA A 528 12.39 -9.63 -12.03
N ASP A 529 11.30 -9.68 -11.27
CA ASP A 529 10.06 -10.37 -11.65
C ASP A 529 9.29 -9.60 -12.75
N ARG A 530 9.70 -9.72 -14.00
CA ARG A 530 9.06 -9.03 -15.16
C ARG A 530 7.69 -9.59 -15.56
N SER A 531 7.34 -10.79 -15.11
CA SER A 531 6.04 -11.44 -15.38
C SER A 531 4.88 -10.79 -14.63
N LEU A 532 5.18 -9.94 -13.67
CA LEU A 532 4.20 -9.30 -12.80
C LEU A 532 3.88 -7.89 -13.33
N THR A 533 2.60 -7.55 -13.29
CA THR A 533 2.13 -6.22 -13.67
C THR A 533 2.89 -5.17 -12.87
N GLY A 534 3.60 -4.28 -13.56
CA GLY A 534 4.25 -3.15 -12.90
C GLY A 534 3.22 -2.42 -12.02
N LEU A 535 3.65 -1.95 -10.84
CA LEU A 535 2.80 -1.14 -9.97
C LEU A 535 2.14 -0.03 -10.78
N ASP A 536 0.81 0.08 -10.67
CA ASP A 536 0.04 1.14 -11.32
C ASP A 536 0.62 2.51 -10.95
N ILE A 537 0.60 3.40 -11.93
CA ILE A 537 1.06 4.78 -11.79
C ILE A 537 0.38 5.50 -10.63
N ALA A 538 -0.91 5.19 -10.39
CA ALA A 538 -1.66 5.73 -9.27
C ALA A 538 -1.04 5.39 -7.91
N LEU A 539 -0.48 4.18 -7.76
CA LEU A 539 0.23 3.75 -6.56
C LEU A 539 1.63 4.34 -6.45
N ARG A 540 2.35 4.46 -7.58
CA ARG A 540 3.72 4.99 -7.57
C ARG A 540 3.80 6.38 -6.95
N ARG A 541 2.81 7.24 -7.10
CA ARG A 541 2.79 8.59 -6.52
C ARG A 541 2.40 8.62 -5.04
N ARG A 542 1.84 7.51 -4.51
CA ARG A 542 1.38 7.40 -3.12
C ARG A 542 2.37 6.72 -2.18
N PHE A 543 3.42 6.13 -2.75
CA PHE A 543 4.49 5.49 -2.01
C PHE A 543 5.84 6.18 -2.28
N THR A 544 6.65 6.25 -1.24
CA THR A 544 8.07 6.57 -1.34
C THR A 544 8.83 5.30 -1.68
N PHE A 545 9.62 5.33 -2.75
CA PHE A 545 10.40 4.18 -3.18
C PHE A 545 11.83 4.30 -2.66
N ARG A 546 12.26 3.28 -1.93
CA ARG A 546 13.63 3.18 -1.42
C ARG A 546 14.31 1.98 -2.05
N GLU A 547 15.38 2.24 -2.79
CA GLU A 547 16.17 1.19 -3.44
C GLU A 547 16.98 0.42 -2.41
N MET A 548 16.96 -0.92 -2.55
CA MET A 548 17.75 -1.87 -1.80
C MET A 548 18.72 -2.53 -2.79
N ALA A 549 19.79 -1.82 -3.11
CA ALA A 549 20.85 -2.31 -4.01
C ALA A 549 21.63 -3.46 -3.36
N PRO A 550 22.25 -4.34 -4.15
CA PRO A 550 23.23 -5.29 -3.61
C PRO A 550 24.34 -4.55 -2.86
N ARG A 551 24.77 -5.13 -1.75
CA ARG A 551 25.82 -4.60 -0.86
C ARG A 551 26.99 -5.61 -0.80
N PRO A 552 27.86 -5.64 -1.83
CA PRO A 552 29.06 -6.47 -1.84
C PRO A 552 30.00 -6.17 -0.67
N ASP A 553 30.02 -4.92 -0.21
CA ASP A 553 30.81 -4.44 0.93
C ASP A 553 30.51 -5.20 2.25
N PHE A 554 29.33 -5.78 2.40
CA PHE A 554 29.05 -6.67 3.54
C PHE A 554 29.87 -7.97 3.54
N LEU A 555 30.53 -8.29 2.42
CA LEU A 555 31.31 -9.50 2.21
C LEU A 555 32.79 -9.21 1.96
N ASP A 556 33.25 -7.96 2.16
CA ASP A 556 34.66 -7.59 1.90
C ASP A 556 35.65 -8.34 2.79
N ASP A 557 35.24 -8.65 4.02
CA ASP A 557 36.06 -9.43 4.98
C ASP A 557 35.89 -10.96 4.82
N VAL A 558 35.06 -11.41 3.85
CA VAL A 558 34.79 -12.84 3.64
C VAL A 558 35.69 -13.37 2.54
N ASP A 559 36.64 -14.24 2.96
CA ASP A 559 37.56 -14.93 2.06
C ASP A 559 37.34 -16.45 2.11
N VAL A 560 37.28 -17.08 0.95
CA VAL A 560 37.20 -18.53 0.79
C VAL A 560 38.43 -19.00 0.02
N ALA A 561 39.43 -19.51 0.74
CA ALA A 561 40.68 -20.04 0.19
C ALA A 561 41.38 -19.09 -0.81
N GLY A 562 41.42 -17.78 -0.52
CA GLY A 562 42.05 -16.74 -1.33
C GLY A 562 41.10 -16.04 -2.32
N VAL A 563 39.82 -16.39 -2.30
CA VAL A 563 38.79 -15.70 -3.11
C VAL A 563 37.99 -14.76 -2.23
N ASN A 564 38.15 -13.45 -2.42
CA ASN A 564 37.33 -12.44 -1.76
C ASN A 564 35.91 -12.43 -2.34
N ILE A 565 34.90 -12.71 -1.52
CA ILE A 565 33.52 -12.91 -1.94
C ILE A 565 32.84 -11.59 -2.30
N GLY A 566 33.13 -10.51 -1.58
CA GLY A 566 32.60 -9.18 -1.89
C GLY A 566 33.03 -8.71 -3.29
N ARG A 567 34.33 -8.80 -3.57
CA ARG A 567 34.88 -8.46 -4.89
C ARG A 567 34.31 -9.36 -5.99
N MET A 568 34.17 -10.66 -5.75
CA MET A 568 33.58 -11.59 -6.71
C MET A 568 32.14 -11.20 -7.06
N LEU A 569 31.31 -10.93 -6.04
CA LEU A 569 29.94 -10.49 -6.22
C LEU A 569 29.87 -9.16 -6.99
N ALA A 570 30.73 -8.18 -6.65
CA ALA A 570 30.79 -6.90 -7.33
C ALA A 570 31.08 -7.08 -8.83
N VAL A 571 32.10 -7.85 -9.19
CA VAL A 571 32.48 -8.12 -10.60
C VAL A 571 31.38 -8.86 -11.36
N MET A 572 30.72 -9.84 -10.72
CA MET A 572 29.60 -10.54 -11.35
C MET A 572 28.43 -9.55 -11.62
N ASN A 573 28.11 -8.68 -10.66
CA ASN A 573 27.02 -7.70 -10.79
C ASN A 573 27.32 -6.65 -11.86
N GLU A 574 28.56 -6.14 -11.98
CA GLU A 574 28.96 -5.26 -13.08
C GLU A 574 28.71 -5.92 -14.45
N ARG A 575 29.04 -7.19 -14.59
CA ARG A 575 28.80 -7.94 -15.83
C ARG A 575 27.31 -8.15 -16.09
N ILE A 576 26.53 -8.48 -15.06
CA ILE A 576 25.09 -8.66 -15.18
C ILE A 576 24.42 -7.34 -15.56
N GLU A 577 24.80 -6.22 -14.96
CA GLU A 577 24.27 -4.88 -15.30
C GLU A 577 24.51 -4.55 -16.77
N LEU A 578 25.70 -4.84 -17.29
CA LEU A 578 26.06 -4.60 -18.70
C LEU A 578 25.34 -5.55 -19.68
N LEU A 579 25.07 -6.78 -19.27
CA LEU A 579 24.47 -7.81 -20.12
C LEU A 579 22.95 -7.82 -20.10
N LEU A 580 22.37 -7.36 -18.99
CA LEU A 580 20.93 -7.26 -18.76
C LEU A 580 20.54 -5.85 -18.27
N ASP A 581 20.52 -5.65 -16.95
CA ASP A 581 20.20 -4.40 -16.28
C ASP A 581 20.47 -4.51 -14.76
N ARG A 582 20.21 -3.41 -14.02
CA ARG A 582 20.38 -3.33 -12.55
C ARG A 582 19.40 -4.20 -11.78
N ASP A 583 18.23 -4.47 -12.35
CA ASP A 583 17.14 -5.21 -11.67
C ASP A 583 17.47 -6.70 -11.50
N HIS A 584 18.42 -7.22 -12.30
CA HIS A 584 18.85 -8.61 -12.30
C HIS A 584 20.17 -8.85 -11.56
N MET A 585 20.73 -7.86 -10.88
CA MET A 585 21.92 -8.08 -10.05
C MET A 585 21.68 -9.12 -8.95
N LEU A 586 22.74 -9.83 -8.57
CA LEU A 586 22.71 -10.80 -7.47
C LEU A 586 22.76 -10.07 -6.12
N GLY A 587 21.84 -10.36 -5.23
CA GLY A 587 21.84 -9.83 -3.87
C GLY A 587 22.93 -10.48 -3.00
N HIS A 588 23.46 -9.72 -2.05
CA HIS A 588 24.49 -10.20 -1.10
C HIS A 588 23.96 -11.27 -0.15
N ALA A 589 22.65 -11.33 0.09
CA ALA A 589 22.04 -12.30 1.03
C ALA A 589 22.28 -13.76 0.63
N TYR A 590 22.49 -14.07 -0.65
CA TYR A 590 22.85 -15.41 -1.09
C TYR A 590 24.18 -15.88 -0.48
N PHE A 591 25.12 -14.95 -0.28
CA PHE A 591 26.47 -15.21 0.21
C PHE A 591 26.66 -14.99 1.71
N MET A 592 25.66 -14.45 2.41
CA MET A 592 25.73 -14.24 3.86
C MET A 592 26.03 -15.51 4.68
N PRO A 593 25.63 -16.74 4.27
CA PRO A 593 26.07 -17.94 4.98
C PRO A 593 27.58 -18.12 5.06
N LEU A 594 28.35 -17.53 4.13
CA LEU A 594 29.81 -17.56 4.17
C LEU A 594 30.41 -16.62 5.22
N ALA A 595 29.68 -15.58 5.62
CA ALA A 595 30.07 -14.65 6.67
C ALA A 595 29.78 -15.18 8.07
N ALA A 596 29.02 -16.28 8.20
CA ALA A 596 28.77 -16.93 9.48
C ALA A 596 30.05 -17.63 10.03
N GLU A 597 30.17 -17.77 11.34
CA GLU A 597 31.30 -18.44 11.98
C GLU A 597 31.47 -19.87 11.43
N GLY A 598 32.66 -20.16 10.89
CA GLY A 598 32.95 -21.44 10.23
C GLY A 598 32.24 -21.65 8.86
N GLY A 599 31.53 -20.65 8.34
CA GLY A 599 30.80 -20.73 7.07
C GLY A 599 31.66 -20.50 5.83
N ASN A 600 32.83 -19.88 5.96
CA ASN A 600 33.74 -19.50 4.85
C ASN A 600 34.49 -20.68 4.20
N THR A 601 33.75 -21.71 3.84
CA THR A 601 34.33 -22.95 3.27
C THR A 601 33.99 -23.05 1.77
N LEU A 602 34.87 -23.74 1.03
CA LEU A 602 34.61 -24.05 -0.38
C LEU A 602 33.33 -24.86 -0.57
N GLU A 603 33.03 -25.76 0.34
CA GLU A 603 31.81 -26.57 0.33
C GLU A 603 30.55 -25.68 0.39
N THR A 604 30.55 -24.68 1.30
CA THR A 604 29.45 -23.71 1.42
C THR A 604 29.32 -22.87 0.14
N LEU A 605 30.44 -22.38 -0.39
CA LEU A 605 30.46 -21.61 -1.65
C LEU A 605 29.94 -22.46 -2.82
N ALA A 606 30.40 -23.69 -2.96
CA ALA A 606 29.94 -24.63 -3.97
C ALA A 606 28.44 -24.89 -3.90
N ARG A 607 27.93 -25.07 -2.70
CA ARG A 607 26.49 -25.26 -2.45
C ARG A 607 25.66 -24.02 -2.86
N ILE A 608 26.10 -22.82 -2.52
CA ILE A 608 25.45 -21.56 -2.89
C ILE A 608 25.43 -21.43 -4.43
N PHE A 609 26.57 -21.62 -5.06
CA PHE A 609 26.66 -21.52 -6.52
C PHE A 609 25.80 -22.56 -7.22
N ARG A 610 25.92 -23.83 -6.82
CA ARG A 610 25.24 -24.96 -7.46
C ARG A 610 23.70 -24.88 -7.34
N HIS A 611 23.20 -24.42 -6.20
CA HIS A 611 21.78 -24.51 -5.89
C HIS A 611 21.04 -23.18 -5.90
N GLN A 612 21.73 -22.04 -5.92
CA GLN A 612 21.13 -20.72 -5.86
C GLN A 612 21.59 -19.82 -7.02
N VAL A 613 22.88 -19.53 -7.10
CA VAL A 613 23.41 -18.56 -8.07
C VAL A 613 23.28 -19.06 -9.50
N PHE A 614 23.73 -20.29 -9.78
CA PHE A 614 23.74 -20.85 -11.11
C PHE A 614 22.33 -21.04 -11.70
N PRO A 615 21.35 -21.61 -10.97
CA PRO A 615 19.97 -21.66 -11.43
C PRO A 615 19.38 -20.28 -11.67
N LEU A 616 19.69 -19.29 -10.84
CA LEU A 616 19.21 -17.91 -10.99
C LEU A 616 19.79 -17.26 -12.26
N LEU A 617 21.06 -17.48 -12.58
CA LEU A 617 21.65 -17.02 -13.85
C LEU A 617 20.98 -17.69 -15.06
N GLN A 618 20.64 -18.98 -14.98
CA GLN A 618 19.91 -19.67 -16.05
C GLN A 618 18.51 -19.04 -16.28
N GLU A 619 17.80 -18.68 -15.20
CA GLU A 619 16.53 -17.99 -15.29
C GLU A 619 16.67 -16.59 -15.89
N TYR A 620 17.62 -15.81 -15.43
CA TYR A 620 17.84 -14.44 -15.88
C TYR A 620 18.20 -14.34 -17.36
N PHE A 621 19.01 -15.25 -17.84
CA PHE A 621 19.47 -15.26 -19.23
C PHE A 621 18.64 -16.19 -20.13
N PHE A 622 17.52 -16.76 -19.66
CA PHE A 622 16.67 -17.68 -20.44
C PHE A 622 17.48 -18.80 -21.12
N GLU A 623 18.42 -19.39 -20.35
CA GLU A 623 19.35 -20.41 -20.85
C GLU A 623 20.28 -19.93 -21.99
N ASP A 624 20.50 -18.64 -22.14
CA ASP A 624 21.59 -18.11 -22.99
C ASP A 624 22.93 -18.39 -22.31
N TRP A 625 23.44 -19.57 -22.57
CA TRP A 625 24.67 -20.08 -21.98
C TRP A 625 25.89 -19.21 -22.26
N GLU A 626 25.95 -18.52 -23.40
CA GLU A 626 27.06 -17.64 -23.76
C GLU A 626 27.15 -16.45 -22.81
N ARG A 627 26.01 -15.85 -22.44
CA ARG A 627 25.99 -14.75 -21.49
C ARG A 627 26.36 -15.21 -20.10
N ILE A 628 25.89 -16.40 -19.68
CA ILE A 628 26.27 -16.98 -18.38
C ILE A 628 27.76 -17.23 -18.32
N ILE A 629 28.39 -17.76 -19.41
CA ILE A 629 29.83 -17.92 -19.57
C ILE A 629 30.56 -16.58 -19.40
N TRP A 630 30.01 -15.47 -19.90
CA TRP A 630 30.61 -14.15 -19.74
C TRP A 630 30.51 -13.62 -18.34
N VAL A 631 29.38 -13.83 -17.63
CA VAL A 631 29.24 -13.47 -16.21
C VAL A 631 30.25 -14.21 -15.37
N LEU A 632 30.40 -15.52 -15.58
CA LEU A 632 31.33 -16.39 -14.85
C LEU A 632 32.79 -16.31 -15.33
N ASN A 633 33.05 -15.54 -16.39
CA ASN A 633 34.37 -15.45 -17.03
C ASN A 633 34.91 -16.77 -17.56
N ASP A 634 34.05 -17.72 -17.85
CA ASP A 634 34.47 -19.08 -18.29
C ASP A 634 35.23 -19.09 -19.64
N HIS A 635 34.96 -18.10 -20.51
CA HIS A 635 35.64 -17.98 -21.79
C HIS A 635 37.17 -17.74 -21.68
N ARG A 636 37.64 -17.27 -20.51
CA ARG A 636 39.07 -17.03 -20.22
C ARG A 636 39.71 -18.10 -19.33
N LYS A 637 38.94 -19.09 -18.86
CA LYS A 637 39.41 -20.14 -17.97
C LYS A 637 39.91 -21.35 -18.76
N ALA A 638 40.85 -22.09 -18.20
CA ALA A 638 41.19 -23.42 -18.65
C ALA A 638 39.96 -24.34 -18.60
N ASP A 639 39.87 -25.33 -19.50
CA ASP A 639 38.64 -26.13 -19.67
C ASP A 639 38.20 -26.85 -18.38
N GLU A 640 39.18 -27.27 -17.55
CA GLU A 640 38.91 -27.94 -16.27
C GLU A 640 38.22 -27.02 -15.23
N LEU A 641 38.48 -25.69 -15.33
CA LEU A 641 38.01 -24.67 -14.38
C LEU A 641 36.70 -24.03 -14.81
N ARG A 642 36.20 -24.29 -16.02
CA ARG A 642 34.95 -23.73 -16.51
C ARG A 642 33.77 -24.38 -15.84
N PHE A 643 32.83 -23.58 -15.38
CA PHE A 643 31.53 -24.04 -14.89
C PHE A 643 30.64 -24.57 -16.02
N ILE A 644 30.80 -23.97 -17.22
CA ILE A 644 30.07 -24.35 -18.43
C ILE A 644 31.05 -24.74 -19.49
N ARG A 645 30.88 -25.92 -20.08
CA ARG A 645 31.70 -26.46 -21.16
C ARG A 645 30.87 -26.63 -22.42
N GLN A 646 31.48 -26.39 -23.53
CA GLN A 646 30.91 -26.75 -24.82
C GLN A 646 31.18 -28.22 -25.11
N ARG A 647 30.14 -28.98 -25.38
CA ARG A 647 30.25 -30.38 -25.80
C ARG A 647 29.88 -30.50 -27.28
N GLY A 648 30.68 -31.20 -28.05
CA GLY A 648 30.34 -31.55 -29.44
C GLY A 648 29.09 -32.44 -29.46
N ALA A 649 28.15 -32.13 -30.32
CA ALA A 649 26.98 -32.99 -30.55
C ALA A 649 27.17 -33.82 -31.80
N PRO A 650 27.01 -35.14 -31.76
CA PRO A 650 27.04 -35.98 -32.94
C PRO A 650 25.74 -35.84 -33.75
N LEU A 651 25.49 -34.62 -34.26
CA LEU A 651 24.24 -34.26 -34.93
C LEU A 651 23.86 -35.18 -36.06
N ALA A 652 24.88 -35.59 -36.90
CA ALA A 652 24.64 -36.52 -37.99
C ALA A 652 24.16 -37.91 -37.52
N GLN A 653 24.63 -38.36 -36.33
CA GLN A 653 24.20 -39.64 -35.76
C GLN A 653 22.79 -39.52 -35.09
N LEU A 654 22.44 -38.37 -34.55
CA LEU A 654 21.18 -38.16 -33.88
C LEU A 654 20.02 -37.82 -34.83
N PHE A 655 20.30 -37.06 -35.89
CA PHE A 655 19.24 -36.46 -36.72
C PHE A 655 19.41 -36.73 -38.21
N GLY A 656 20.48 -37.44 -38.65
CA GLY A 656 20.84 -37.62 -40.06
C GLY A 656 21.63 -36.43 -40.62
N ALA A 657 22.40 -36.67 -41.70
CA ALA A 657 23.30 -35.68 -42.28
C ALA A 657 22.57 -34.46 -42.90
N GLU A 658 21.35 -34.65 -43.32
CA GLU A 658 20.51 -33.62 -43.96
C GLU A 658 20.07 -32.48 -43.00
N LEU A 659 20.00 -32.73 -41.69
CA LEU A 659 19.58 -31.72 -40.72
C LEU A 659 20.77 -31.01 -40.02
N VAL A 660 22.00 -31.48 -40.21
CA VAL A 660 23.19 -30.93 -39.50
C VAL A 660 23.34 -29.41 -39.71
N GLY A 661 23.08 -28.94 -40.96
CA GLY A 661 23.19 -27.48 -41.24
C GLY A 661 22.04 -26.61 -40.72
N MET A 662 20.93 -27.22 -40.23
CA MET A 662 19.76 -26.52 -39.70
C MET A 662 19.74 -26.45 -38.19
N LEU A 663 20.54 -27.28 -37.53
CA LEU A 663 20.54 -27.39 -36.05
C LEU A 663 21.69 -26.57 -35.44
N ARG A 664 21.48 -26.13 -34.19
CA ARG A 664 22.55 -25.48 -33.43
C ARG A 664 23.63 -26.54 -33.08
N GLU A 665 24.83 -26.32 -33.50
CA GLU A 665 25.97 -27.22 -33.24
C GLU A 665 26.47 -27.16 -31.81
N LYS A 666 26.13 -26.09 -31.05
CA LYS A 666 26.62 -25.86 -29.69
C LYS A 666 25.69 -26.56 -28.70
N ARG A 667 26.24 -27.51 -27.97
CA ARG A 667 25.61 -28.14 -26.80
C ARG A 667 26.42 -27.74 -25.57
N TRP A 668 25.73 -27.34 -24.53
CA TRP A 668 26.35 -26.92 -23.28
C TRP A 668 26.18 -27.98 -22.19
N GLU A 669 27.19 -28.12 -21.34
CA GLU A 669 27.23 -29.03 -20.22
C GLU A 669 27.78 -28.31 -18.99
N VAL A 670 27.11 -28.51 -17.86
CA VAL A 670 27.56 -28.00 -16.55
C VAL A 670 28.67 -28.92 -16.02
N ASN A 671 29.82 -28.34 -15.75
CA ASN A 671 30.93 -29.04 -15.14
C ASN A 671 30.78 -29.08 -13.63
N THR A 672 30.25 -30.16 -13.10
CA THR A 672 29.99 -30.30 -11.67
C THR A 672 31.27 -30.26 -10.80
N LYS A 673 32.42 -30.64 -11.36
CA LYS A 673 33.72 -30.63 -10.66
C LYS A 673 34.28 -29.22 -10.47
N ALA A 674 33.90 -28.27 -11.34
CA ALA A 674 34.36 -26.89 -11.21
C ALA A 674 33.85 -26.22 -9.92
N PHE A 675 32.68 -26.62 -9.42
CA PHE A 675 32.14 -26.08 -8.18
C PHE A 675 32.97 -26.47 -6.95
N ASP A 676 33.69 -27.56 -6.99
CA ASP A 676 34.53 -28.06 -5.90
C ASP A 676 36.01 -27.64 -6.05
N ASN A 677 36.28 -26.71 -7.02
CA ASN A 677 37.63 -26.19 -7.26
C ASN A 677 37.66 -24.67 -7.02
N VAL A 678 38.50 -24.21 -6.09
CA VAL A 678 38.62 -22.79 -5.72
C VAL A 678 39.11 -21.93 -6.90
N GLU A 679 39.99 -22.48 -7.76
CA GLU A 679 40.54 -21.77 -8.93
C GLU A 679 39.40 -21.39 -9.94
N SER A 680 38.32 -22.16 -9.99
CA SER A 680 37.15 -21.83 -10.80
C SER A 680 36.49 -20.52 -10.38
N TYR A 681 36.46 -20.25 -9.09
CA TYR A 681 35.94 -18.99 -8.53
C TYR A 681 36.96 -17.86 -8.63
N ALA A 682 38.24 -18.12 -8.37
CA ALA A 682 39.31 -17.15 -8.59
C ALA A 682 39.36 -16.67 -10.06
N GLY A 683 39.09 -17.56 -11.01
CA GLY A 683 39.00 -17.24 -12.43
C GLY A 683 37.84 -16.26 -12.78
N ILE A 684 36.84 -16.08 -11.95
CA ILE A 684 35.80 -15.04 -12.14
C ILE A 684 36.44 -13.65 -12.02
N LEU A 685 37.40 -13.49 -11.11
CA LEU A 685 38.10 -12.24 -10.84
C LEU A 685 39.26 -11.95 -11.78
N SER A 686 39.73 -12.94 -12.57
CA SER A 686 40.88 -12.77 -13.46
C SER A 686 40.61 -11.73 -14.53
N THR A 687 41.53 -10.78 -14.70
CA THR A 687 41.52 -9.75 -15.72
C THR A 687 42.50 -10.10 -16.86
N GLU A 688 43.36 -11.08 -16.65
CA GLU A 688 44.33 -11.51 -17.68
C GLU A 688 43.66 -12.38 -18.75
N ALA A 689 44.06 -12.12 -20.02
CA ALA A 689 43.52 -12.80 -21.21
C ALA A 689 44.24 -14.14 -21.46
#